data_6af3ad0cdad2adccbc61a09da857aa89
#
_entry.id   6af3ad0cdad2adccbc61a09da857aa89
#
_cell.length_a   1.000
_cell.length_b   1.000
_cell.length_c   1.000
_cell.angle_alpha   90.00
_cell.angle_beta   90.00
_cell.angle_gamma   90.00
#
_symmetry.space_group_name_H-M   'P 1'
#
loop_
_entity.id
_entity.type
_entity.pdbx_description
1 polymer ?
#
loop_
_entity_poly.entity_id
_entity_poly.type
_entity_poly.pdbx_seq_one_letter_code
_entity_poly.pdbx_strand_id
1 'polypeptide(L)'
;SVEADFDAEVPAGNDGGYLPTGIGWYRKKFHVDKVMEGKELRLYFEGVYMNSEVFVNGERAGGHPYGYSSYFCDITPYLHFGQENIVAVRVDNSQQKNCRWYSGSGIYRHVWLLTTEAIYIDDWSVYIRPTQKEGSDDWNLDIAMRYIDNARTGTKPEIKHTIYDEAGRVLVTSASGHTKQSLSVSHPKLWSPDTPNLYKVCTQLIVGGKVVDEVTNMTGFRNITFDSQKGLFVNGKPILLNGGCVHHDNGILGACSFDAAEARKVRLLKEAGFNAVRTSHNVPSEAFLHECDRQGLLVIDEAFDGWRDAKNKHDYSVLFDKWWKRDIEAMVLRDRNHPSVFCWSIGNEVIERKKLEVITTAKRLAEHVHRLDPSRPVTSALTTWDKDWEIFDPLAAVHDIVGYNYQLHRAESDHERVPSRIIMQTESYPRDAFRNWDLVNKHPYIIGDFVWTALDYLGESSIGRAYYKGREKDGFHTGQLYPWHGAYCGDIDLTGLRKPISHYRDMLYNPDKKLYMAVREPNGYRGEIKVTDWGVWPTSESWTWSGHEGKPIEVEVCSRYPRVRLFLNDSLVDERPAGYVQQFKAVFTLPYQAGTLRAVGVDENGIEQETVVLKTSGTPVSLRLTTQDQTIKADGQDLAFVIIEVVDKNGNVVPDAANEVEFSVRGTGMLEATGSADLKDEKSYTAPIRKVWKGRAIAVIRSTKQNGKVKLKVASKGLSPASVIIKTKR
;
A
#
# COMPACT_ATOMS: atom_id res chain seq x y z
N SER A 1 -14.59 -13.02 1.47
CA SER A 1 -13.73 -14.00 2.15
C SER A 1 -13.46 -13.63 3.60
N VAL A 2 -13.16 -12.38 3.93
CA VAL A 2 -13.01 -11.93 5.34
C VAL A 2 -14.33 -11.94 6.13
N GLU A 3 -15.44 -12.20 5.49
CA GLU A 3 -16.74 -12.43 6.10
C GLU A 3 -16.88 -13.83 6.72
N ALA A 4 -16.00 -14.76 6.34
CA ALA A 4 -15.94 -16.10 6.90
C ALA A 4 -14.97 -16.16 8.08
N ASP A 5 -15.17 -17.12 8.98
CA ASP A 5 -14.18 -17.47 10.01
C ASP A 5 -12.95 -18.10 9.35
N PHE A 6 -11.80 -18.00 10.01
CA PHE A 6 -10.57 -18.64 9.56
C PHE A 6 -10.66 -20.14 9.80
N ASP A 7 -10.18 -20.93 8.82
CA ASP A 7 -10.28 -22.39 8.84
C ASP A 7 -8.97 -23.04 8.38
N ALA A 8 -8.40 -23.88 9.23
CA ALA A 8 -7.15 -24.60 8.96
C ALA A 8 -7.19 -25.52 7.72
N GLU A 9 -8.37 -25.99 7.33
CA GLU A 9 -8.57 -27.00 6.28
C GLU A 9 -8.78 -26.41 4.88
N VAL A 10 -8.84 -25.08 4.74
CA VAL A 10 -9.04 -24.44 3.43
C VAL A 10 -7.84 -24.69 2.49
N PRO A 11 -8.07 -24.92 1.18
CA PRO A 11 -7.00 -25.27 0.23
C PRO A 11 -5.93 -24.17 0.07
N ALA A 12 -6.28 -22.89 0.29
CA ALA A 12 -5.36 -21.78 0.24
C ALA A 12 -4.31 -21.80 1.38
N GLY A 13 -4.66 -22.43 2.52
CA GLY A 13 -3.79 -22.62 3.67
C GLY A 13 -3.15 -21.33 4.19
N ASN A 14 -1.91 -21.43 4.65
CA ASN A 14 -1.13 -20.32 5.19
C ASN A 14 -0.91 -19.18 4.18
N ASP A 15 -0.75 -19.48 2.89
CA ASP A 15 -0.52 -18.47 1.86
C ASP A 15 -1.77 -17.58 1.70
N GLY A 16 -2.96 -18.19 1.68
CA GLY A 16 -4.23 -17.48 1.60
C GLY A 16 -4.77 -16.96 2.93
N GLY A 17 -3.98 -17.04 4.02
CA GLY A 17 -4.42 -16.58 5.34
C GLY A 17 -5.55 -17.42 5.94
N TYR A 18 -5.67 -18.68 5.58
CA TYR A 18 -6.71 -19.61 6.06
C TYR A 18 -8.15 -19.12 5.81
N LEU A 19 -8.34 -18.31 4.76
CA LEU A 19 -9.66 -17.83 4.34
C LEU A 19 -10.18 -18.64 3.15
N PRO A 20 -11.50 -18.92 3.08
CA PRO A 20 -12.08 -19.76 2.04
C PRO A 20 -12.04 -19.08 0.68
N THR A 21 -11.86 -19.92 -0.34
CA THR A 21 -11.88 -19.56 -1.76
C THR A 21 -12.88 -20.46 -2.50
N GLY A 22 -13.19 -20.15 -3.76
CA GLY A 22 -14.12 -20.99 -4.52
C GLY A 22 -14.69 -20.28 -5.74
N ILE A 23 -15.85 -20.76 -6.20
CA ILE A 23 -16.59 -20.19 -7.32
C ILE A 23 -17.73 -19.33 -6.78
N GLY A 24 -17.82 -18.09 -7.24
CA GLY A 24 -18.90 -17.18 -6.92
C GLY A 24 -19.59 -16.63 -8.15
N TRP A 25 -20.86 -16.30 -8.01
CA TRP A 25 -21.65 -15.66 -9.04
C TRP A 25 -22.26 -14.37 -8.53
N TYR A 26 -22.04 -13.30 -9.29
CA TYR A 26 -22.71 -12.01 -9.12
C TYR A 26 -23.80 -11.88 -10.16
N ARG A 27 -24.93 -11.28 -9.78
CA ARG A 27 -26.01 -10.99 -10.71
C ARG A 27 -26.66 -9.64 -10.37
N LYS A 28 -26.77 -8.78 -11.37
CA LYS A 28 -27.38 -7.46 -11.22
C LYS A 28 -28.33 -7.20 -12.38
N LYS A 29 -29.53 -6.75 -12.05
CA LYS A 29 -30.50 -6.20 -13.01
C LYS A 29 -30.26 -4.70 -13.15
N PHE A 30 -30.36 -4.19 -14.35
CA PHE A 30 -30.27 -2.77 -14.65
C PHE A 30 -31.10 -2.42 -15.88
N HIS A 31 -31.69 -1.24 -15.88
CA HIS A 31 -32.48 -0.74 -17.01
C HIS A 31 -31.55 0.05 -17.95
N VAL A 32 -31.70 -0.15 -19.25
CA VAL A 32 -31.05 0.66 -20.27
C VAL A 32 -32.13 1.38 -21.06
N ASP A 33 -32.18 2.71 -20.91
CA ASP A 33 -33.17 3.51 -21.58
C ASP A 33 -33.08 3.42 -23.12
N LYS A 34 -34.21 3.50 -23.81
CA LYS A 34 -34.24 3.46 -25.27
C LYS A 34 -33.47 4.59 -25.94
N VAL A 35 -33.31 5.73 -25.26
CA VAL A 35 -32.49 6.87 -25.73
C VAL A 35 -31.00 6.53 -25.85
N MET A 36 -30.56 5.44 -25.24
CA MET A 36 -29.18 4.95 -25.33
C MET A 36 -28.92 4.10 -26.60
N GLU A 37 -29.97 3.79 -27.39
CA GLU A 37 -29.80 3.06 -28.65
C GLU A 37 -28.93 3.85 -29.62
N GLY A 38 -27.88 3.20 -30.15
CA GLY A 38 -26.85 3.83 -30.98
C GLY A 38 -25.63 4.36 -30.21
N LYS A 39 -25.66 4.28 -28.89
CA LYS A 39 -24.46 4.54 -28.05
C LYS A 39 -23.70 3.27 -27.79
N GLU A 40 -22.42 3.43 -27.40
CA GLU A 40 -21.53 2.34 -26.99
C GLU A 40 -21.59 2.20 -25.47
N LEU A 41 -21.93 1.01 -24.98
CA LEU A 41 -21.98 0.71 -23.54
C LEU A 41 -20.95 -0.38 -23.20
N ARG A 42 -20.06 -0.07 -22.25
CA ARG A 42 -19.01 -0.99 -21.81
C ARG A 42 -19.03 -1.10 -20.29
N LEU A 43 -18.75 -2.29 -19.78
CA LEU A 43 -18.42 -2.49 -18.38
C LEU A 43 -16.91 -2.42 -18.20
N TYR A 44 -16.47 -1.57 -17.29
CA TYR A 44 -15.09 -1.46 -16.85
C TYR A 44 -14.94 -2.09 -15.48
N PHE A 45 -14.12 -3.15 -15.40
CA PHE A 45 -13.76 -3.83 -14.16
C PHE A 45 -12.37 -3.43 -13.75
N GLU A 46 -12.22 -2.80 -12.60
CA GLU A 46 -10.90 -2.42 -12.06
C GLU A 46 -10.14 -3.62 -11.47
N GLY A 47 -10.84 -4.66 -11.01
CA GLY A 47 -10.22 -5.88 -10.50
C GLY A 47 -11.23 -6.93 -10.06
N VAL A 48 -11.04 -8.16 -10.53
CA VAL A 48 -11.87 -9.33 -10.18
C VAL A 48 -10.97 -10.56 -9.97
N TYR A 49 -10.85 -11.02 -8.76
CA TYR A 49 -9.97 -12.14 -8.43
C TYR A 49 -10.74 -13.45 -8.32
N MET A 50 -10.56 -14.38 -9.25
CA MET A 50 -9.89 -14.40 -10.56
C MET A 50 -10.71 -15.19 -11.58
N ASN A 51 -10.16 -15.42 -12.78
CA ASN A 51 -10.80 -16.17 -13.87
C ASN A 51 -12.25 -15.74 -14.08
N SER A 52 -12.44 -14.41 -14.25
CA SER A 52 -13.76 -13.83 -14.40
C SER A 52 -14.35 -14.08 -15.79
N GLU A 53 -15.64 -14.40 -15.83
CA GLU A 53 -16.45 -14.47 -17.05
C GLU A 53 -17.67 -13.59 -16.88
N VAL A 54 -17.89 -12.71 -17.85
CA VAL A 54 -18.98 -11.72 -17.84
C VAL A 54 -20.02 -12.12 -18.87
N PHE A 55 -21.28 -12.18 -18.44
CA PHE A 55 -22.42 -12.50 -19.27
C PHE A 55 -23.45 -11.36 -19.20
N VAL A 56 -24.05 -11.03 -20.34
CA VAL A 56 -25.15 -10.07 -20.42
C VAL A 56 -26.34 -10.76 -21.12
N ASN A 57 -27.49 -10.78 -20.47
CA ASN A 57 -28.70 -11.45 -20.96
C ASN A 57 -28.48 -12.92 -21.37
N GLY A 58 -27.55 -13.61 -20.73
CA GLY A 58 -27.18 -15.00 -21.00
C GLY A 58 -26.03 -15.20 -21.99
N GLU A 59 -25.66 -14.19 -22.76
CA GLU A 59 -24.57 -14.23 -23.73
C GLU A 59 -23.23 -13.81 -23.10
N ARG A 60 -22.13 -14.48 -23.46
CA ARG A 60 -20.79 -14.19 -22.93
C ARG A 60 -20.22 -12.92 -23.58
N ALA A 61 -20.09 -11.84 -22.79
CA ALA A 61 -19.57 -10.56 -23.23
C ALA A 61 -18.05 -10.39 -23.04
N GLY A 62 -17.42 -11.14 -22.12
CA GLY A 62 -15.99 -10.99 -21.89
C GLY A 62 -15.47 -11.69 -20.65
N GLY A 63 -14.36 -11.19 -20.10
CA GLY A 63 -13.73 -11.69 -18.88
C GLY A 63 -12.21 -11.60 -18.95
N HIS A 64 -11.55 -11.83 -17.79
CA HIS A 64 -10.09 -11.78 -17.65
C HIS A 64 -9.63 -12.80 -16.61
N PRO A 65 -8.52 -13.54 -16.83
CA PRO A 65 -8.09 -14.56 -15.88
C PRO A 65 -7.23 -13.98 -14.74
N TYR A 66 -6.39 -12.96 -14.97
CA TYR A 66 -5.52 -12.39 -13.94
C TYR A 66 -6.29 -11.41 -13.06
N GLY A 67 -6.31 -11.70 -11.77
CA GLY A 67 -7.19 -10.99 -10.83
C GLY A 67 -6.84 -9.54 -10.53
N TYR A 68 -5.63 -9.09 -10.87
CA TYR A 68 -5.14 -7.75 -10.58
C TYR A 68 -5.19 -6.79 -11.78
N SER A 69 -5.39 -7.30 -13.00
CA SER A 69 -5.53 -6.48 -14.20
C SER A 69 -6.92 -5.91 -14.34
N SER A 70 -7.01 -4.64 -14.70
CA SER A 70 -8.25 -3.99 -15.13
C SER A 70 -8.58 -4.36 -16.57
N TYR A 71 -9.88 -4.41 -16.90
CA TYR A 71 -10.32 -4.76 -18.25
C TYR A 71 -11.71 -4.21 -18.59
N PHE A 72 -11.97 -4.09 -19.87
CA PHE A 72 -13.27 -3.65 -20.43
C PHE A 72 -14.00 -4.81 -21.10
N CYS A 73 -15.32 -4.79 -20.99
CA CYS A 73 -16.22 -5.65 -21.75
C CYS A 73 -17.20 -4.77 -22.53
N ASP A 74 -17.18 -4.85 -23.87
CA ASP A 74 -18.23 -4.27 -24.69
C ASP A 74 -19.54 -5.08 -24.47
N ILE A 75 -20.56 -4.43 -23.98
CA ILE A 75 -21.87 -5.05 -23.72
C ILE A 75 -22.95 -4.59 -24.70
N THR A 76 -22.66 -3.61 -25.56
CA THR A 76 -23.58 -3.03 -26.52
C THR A 76 -24.34 -4.06 -27.35
N PRO A 77 -23.68 -5.11 -27.94
CA PRO A 77 -24.34 -6.09 -28.79
C PRO A 77 -25.36 -6.98 -28.07
N TYR A 78 -25.28 -7.04 -26.73
CA TYR A 78 -26.10 -7.95 -25.91
C TYR A 78 -27.24 -7.25 -25.19
N LEU A 79 -27.41 -5.92 -25.39
CA LEU A 79 -28.39 -5.12 -24.65
C LEU A 79 -29.74 -5.10 -25.31
N HIS A 80 -30.79 -5.11 -24.51
CA HIS A 80 -32.19 -4.82 -24.88
C HIS A 80 -32.49 -3.39 -24.47
N PHE A 81 -32.53 -2.46 -25.43
CA PHE A 81 -32.79 -1.05 -25.17
C PHE A 81 -34.26 -0.81 -24.82
N GLY A 82 -34.53 0.04 -23.84
CA GLY A 82 -35.85 0.30 -23.30
C GLY A 82 -36.39 -0.81 -22.38
N GLN A 83 -35.52 -1.72 -21.94
CA GLN A 83 -35.88 -2.88 -21.13
C GLN A 83 -34.89 -3.12 -19.96
N GLU A 84 -35.29 -4.02 -19.08
CA GLU A 84 -34.40 -4.55 -18.04
C GLU A 84 -33.39 -5.51 -18.69
N ASN A 85 -32.13 -5.37 -18.29
CA ASN A 85 -31.04 -6.25 -18.69
C ASN A 85 -30.42 -6.91 -17.43
N ILE A 86 -29.79 -8.04 -17.62
CA ILE A 86 -29.14 -8.78 -16.55
C ILE A 86 -27.66 -8.93 -16.90
N VAL A 87 -26.78 -8.43 -16.03
CA VAL A 87 -25.36 -8.80 -16.04
C VAL A 87 -25.13 -9.88 -15.01
N ALA A 88 -24.41 -10.94 -15.40
CA ALA A 88 -23.90 -11.96 -14.48
C ALA A 88 -22.38 -12.08 -14.61
N VAL A 89 -21.69 -12.22 -13.48
CA VAL A 89 -20.24 -12.42 -13.46
C VAL A 89 -19.94 -13.70 -12.69
N ARG A 90 -19.32 -14.66 -13.37
CA ARG A 90 -18.74 -15.84 -12.74
C ARG A 90 -17.30 -15.53 -12.36
N VAL A 91 -16.94 -15.83 -11.13
CA VAL A 91 -15.58 -15.71 -10.63
C VAL A 91 -15.13 -17.05 -10.11
N ASP A 92 -13.95 -17.52 -10.51
CA ASP A 92 -13.42 -18.82 -10.12
C ASP A 92 -12.03 -18.70 -9.49
N ASN A 93 -12.00 -18.68 -8.16
CA ASN A 93 -10.78 -18.75 -7.34
C ASN A 93 -10.68 -20.11 -6.61
N SER A 94 -11.15 -21.19 -7.23
CA SER A 94 -11.16 -22.51 -6.62
C SER A 94 -9.79 -23.22 -6.69
N GLN A 95 -8.97 -22.91 -7.69
CA GLN A 95 -7.66 -23.52 -7.84
C GLN A 95 -6.63 -22.89 -6.91
N GLN A 96 -6.12 -23.66 -5.97
CA GLN A 96 -5.20 -23.21 -4.93
C GLN A 96 -3.97 -24.16 -4.87
N LYS A 97 -2.77 -23.67 -4.49
CA LYS A 97 -2.43 -22.28 -4.20
C LYS A 97 -2.13 -21.53 -5.51
N ASN A 98 -2.54 -20.27 -5.62
CA ASN A 98 -2.32 -19.45 -6.83
C ASN A 98 -1.54 -18.14 -6.59
N CYS A 99 -1.20 -17.84 -5.34
CA CYS A 99 -0.20 -16.84 -4.95
C CYS A 99 0.31 -17.18 -3.53
N ARG A 100 1.29 -16.40 -3.03
CA ARG A 100 1.89 -16.63 -1.71
C ARG A 100 1.23 -15.82 -0.58
N TRP A 101 0.34 -14.90 -0.90
CA TRP A 101 -0.36 -14.00 0.02
C TRP A 101 -1.88 -14.15 -0.11
N TYR A 102 -2.63 -13.53 0.78
CA TYR A 102 -4.08 -13.47 0.68
C TYR A 102 -4.51 -12.65 -0.55
N SER A 103 -5.14 -13.30 -1.49
CA SER A 103 -5.61 -12.67 -2.73
C SER A 103 -7.00 -12.04 -2.62
N GLY A 104 -7.81 -12.51 -1.67
CA GLY A 104 -9.24 -12.30 -1.72
C GLY A 104 -9.92 -13.16 -2.80
N SER A 105 -11.21 -12.94 -3.01
CA SER A 105 -11.99 -13.59 -4.08
C SER A 105 -13.12 -12.68 -4.51
N GLY A 106 -13.44 -12.68 -5.80
CA GLY A 106 -14.59 -11.95 -6.32
C GLY A 106 -14.27 -10.56 -6.87
N ILE A 107 -15.30 -9.75 -7.02
CA ILE A 107 -15.21 -8.34 -7.42
C ILE A 107 -14.79 -7.55 -6.19
N TYR A 108 -13.56 -7.04 -6.15
CA TYR A 108 -13.01 -6.39 -4.98
C TYR A 108 -12.63 -4.91 -5.20
N ARG A 109 -12.70 -4.43 -6.46
CA ARG A 109 -12.55 -3.04 -6.89
C ARG A 109 -13.82 -2.57 -7.59
N HIS A 110 -13.88 -1.32 -8.02
CA HIS A 110 -15.07 -0.78 -8.71
C HIS A 110 -15.39 -1.47 -10.01
N VAL A 111 -16.68 -1.43 -10.35
CA VAL A 111 -17.21 -1.78 -11.68
C VAL A 111 -18.06 -0.61 -12.19
N TRP A 112 -17.66 -0.09 -13.34
CA TRP A 112 -18.30 1.07 -13.96
C TRP A 112 -19.08 0.68 -15.20
N LEU A 113 -20.23 1.31 -15.40
CA LEU A 113 -20.92 1.30 -16.68
C LEU A 113 -20.55 2.58 -17.43
N LEU A 114 -19.76 2.43 -18.47
CA LEU A 114 -19.36 3.53 -19.36
C LEU A 114 -20.36 3.63 -20.51
N THR A 115 -20.79 4.86 -20.82
CA THR A 115 -21.68 5.14 -21.94
C THR A 115 -21.07 6.26 -22.75
N THR A 116 -20.84 6.02 -24.04
CA THR A 116 -20.26 6.99 -24.98
C THR A 116 -21.09 7.06 -26.26
N GLU A 117 -20.90 8.10 -27.05
CA GLU A 117 -21.38 8.13 -28.43
C GLU A 117 -20.59 7.10 -29.28
N ALA A 118 -21.04 6.81 -30.51
CA ALA A 118 -20.33 5.90 -31.40
C ALA A 118 -18.93 6.41 -31.82
N ILE A 119 -18.65 7.71 -31.61
CA ILE A 119 -17.34 8.32 -31.72
C ILE A 119 -16.92 8.73 -30.32
N TYR A 120 -15.84 8.14 -29.81
CA TYR A 120 -15.38 8.35 -28.42
C TYR A 120 -13.86 8.24 -28.28
N ILE A 121 -13.34 8.77 -27.19
CA ILE A 121 -11.92 8.67 -26.80
C ILE A 121 -11.62 7.22 -26.40
N ASP A 122 -10.63 6.59 -27.05
CA ASP A 122 -10.24 5.22 -26.76
C ASP A 122 -9.73 5.09 -25.31
N ASP A 123 -10.16 4.06 -24.62
CA ASP A 123 -9.88 3.84 -23.22
C ASP A 123 -8.37 3.84 -22.93
N TRP A 124 -7.94 4.53 -21.86
CA TRP A 124 -6.54 4.72 -21.46
C TRP A 124 -5.61 5.27 -22.55
N SER A 125 -6.17 5.79 -23.66
CA SER A 125 -5.33 6.28 -24.75
C SER A 125 -4.73 7.66 -24.51
N VAL A 126 -5.35 8.47 -23.64
CA VAL A 126 -4.83 9.81 -23.32
C VAL A 126 -3.54 9.65 -22.54
N TYR A 127 -2.42 10.04 -23.17
CA TYR A 127 -1.10 10.03 -22.58
C TYR A 127 -0.57 11.45 -22.43
N ILE A 128 -0.27 11.84 -21.20
CA ILE A 128 0.16 13.18 -20.81
C ILE A 128 1.59 13.11 -20.34
N ARG A 129 2.48 13.85 -21.02
CA ARG A 129 3.90 13.87 -20.69
C ARG A 129 4.37 15.31 -20.43
N PRO A 130 4.54 15.70 -19.16
CA PRO A 130 5.18 16.95 -18.79
C PRO A 130 6.67 16.91 -19.13
N THR A 131 7.18 17.96 -19.80
CA THR A 131 8.60 18.10 -20.16
C THR A 131 9.03 19.55 -19.87
N GLN A 132 10.04 19.72 -19.03
CA GLN A 132 10.61 21.04 -18.77
C GLN A 132 11.33 21.58 -20.01
N LYS A 133 11.11 22.85 -20.33
CA LYS A 133 11.85 23.51 -21.39
C LYS A 133 13.29 23.78 -20.95
N GLU A 134 14.22 23.52 -21.84
CA GLU A 134 15.63 23.71 -21.57
C GLU A 134 15.94 25.15 -21.16
N GLY A 135 16.65 25.31 -20.04
CA GLY A 135 17.03 26.60 -19.48
C GLY A 135 15.90 27.51 -18.99
N SER A 136 14.70 26.94 -18.73
CA SER A 136 13.52 27.69 -18.33
C SER A 136 12.74 26.96 -17.24
N ASP A 137 11.95 27.73 -16.46
CA ASP A 137 10.95 27.18 -15.52
C ASP A 137 9.60 26.89 -16.20
N ASP A 138 9.50 27.13 -17.51
CA ASP A 138 8.33 26.79 -18.30
C ASP A 138 8.34 25.30 -18.69
N TRP A 139 7.15 24.76 -18.89
CA TRP A 139 6.96 23.35 -19.24
C TRP A 139 6.10 23.21 -20.50
N ASN A 140 6.34 22.16 -21.25
CA ASN A 140 5.42 21.65 -22.24
C ASN A 140 4.64 20.47 -21.64
N LEU A 141 3.36 20.41 -21.95
CA LEU A 141 2.52 19.26 -21.70
C LEU A 141 2.20 18.63 -23.04
N ASP A 142 2.96 17.58 -23.39
CA ASP A 142 2.75 16.82 -24.62
C ASP A 142 1.61 15.83 -24.39
N ILE A 143 0.51 15.96 -25.13
CA ILE A 143 -0.67 15.11 -25.00
C ILE A 143 -0.86 14.34 -26.30
N ALA A 144 -0.92 13.02 -26.19
CA ALA A 144 -1.27 12.12 -27.29
C ALA A 144 -2.52 11.34 -26.93
N MET A 145 -3.42 11.10 -27.90
CA MET A 145 -4.61 10.30 -27.68
C MET A 145 -5.05 9.57 -28.92
N ARG A 146 -5.94 8.62 -28.77
CA ARG A 146 -6.66 7.95 -29.86
C ARG A 146 -8.15 8.07 -29.64
N TYR A 147 -8.92 7.97 -30.69
CA TYR A 147 -10.39 7.86 -30.63
C TYR A 147 -10.88 6.71 -31.49
N ILE A 148 -12.03 6.21 -31.21
CA ILE A 148 -12.76 5.17 -31.94
C ILE A 148 -13.89 5.84 -32.72
N ASP A 149 -14.09 5.47 -33.99
CA ASP A 149 -15.20 5.90 -34.84
C ASP A 149 -15.98 4.66 -35.33
N ASN A 150 -16.89 4.17 -34.50
CA ASN A 150 -17.78 3.05 -34.86
C ASN A 150 -18.90 3.50 -35.81
N ALA A 151 -19.22 4.79 -35.82
CA ALA A 151 -20.21 5.35 -36.75
C ALA A 151 -19.72 5.38 -38.21
N ARG A 152 -18.37 5.27 -38.41
CA ARG A 152 -17.70 5.31 -39.72
C ARG A 152 -18.12 6.51 -40.57
N THR A 153 -18.36 7.64 -39.94
CA THR A 153 -18.82 8.87 -40.61
C THR A 153 -17.74 9.50 -41.47
N GLY A 154 -16.47 9.16 -41.23
CA GLY A 154 -15.31 9.80 -41.88
C GLY A 154 -15.11 11.25 -41.44
N THR A 155 -15.93 11.76 -40.50
CA THR A 155 -15.80 13.12 -39.98
C THR A 155 -14.63 13.17 -39.03
N LYS A 156 -13.65 14.04 -39.28
CA LYS A 156 -12.55 14.27 -38.35
C LYS A 156 -13.03 15.12 -37.18
N PRO A 157 -12.92 14.62 -35.93
CA PRO A 157 -13.26 15.41 -34.77
C PRO A 157 -12.23 16.51 -34.51
N GLU A 158 -12.67 17.59 -33.88
CA GLU A 158 -11.78 18.52 -33.19
C GLU A 158 -11.50 17.98 -31.80
N ILE A 159 -10.23 18.04 -31.38
CA ILE A 159 -9.74 17.60 -30.09
C ILE A 159 -9.34 18.83 -29.31
N LYS A 160 -9.98 19.03 -28.16
CA LYS A 160 -9.71 20.16 -27.29
C LYS A 160 -9.15 19.66 -25.96
N HIS A 161 -8.00 20.22 -25.57
CA HIS A 161 -7.41 20.01 -24.24
C HIS A 161 -7.50 21.30 -23.45
N THR A 162 -7.94 21.20 -22.18
CA THR A 162 -7.96 22.33 -21.23
C THR A 162 -7.26 21.92 -19.96
N ILE A 163 -6.26 22.69 -19.54
CA ILE A 163 -5.50 22.45 -18.31
C ILE A 163 -6.00 23.41 -17.24
N TYR A 164 -6.32 22.85 -16.07
CA TYR A 164 -6.78 23.56 -14.89
C TYR A 164 -5.77 23.40 -13.74
N ASP A 165 -5.59 24.48 -12.99
CA ASP A 165 -4.87 24.41 -11.73
C ASP A 165 -5.73 23.78 -10.60
N GLU A 166 -5.15 23.65 -9.41
CA GLU A 166 -5.80 23.09 -8.22
C GLU A 166 -7.07 23.89 -7.81
N ALA A 167 -7.11 25.19 -8.08
CA ALA A 167 -8.25 26.04 -7.81
C ALA A 167 -9.33 25.98 -8.90
N GLY A 168 -9.15 25.15 -9.93
CA GLY A 168 -10.05 25.02 -11.07
C GLY A 168 -9.97 26.15 -12.10
N ARG A 169 -8.93 26.98 -12.06
CA ARG A 169 -8.72 28.07 -13.04
C ARG A 169 -8.07 27.50 -14.30
N VAL A 170 -8.56 27.92 -15.46
CA VAL A 170 -7.98 27.56 -16.75
C VAL A 170 -6.60 28.21 -16.89
N LEU A 171 -5.58 27.38 -17.13
CA LEU A 171 -4.23 27.85 -17.41
C LEU A 171 -3.99 28.01 -18.91
N VAL A 172 -4.37 26.99 -19.68
CA VAL A 172 -4.19 26.97 -21.13
C VAL A 172 -5.24 26.06 -21.78
N THR A 173 -5.61 26.39 -23.00
CA THR A 173 -6.49 25.58 -23.86
C THR A 173 -5.88 25.49 -25.26
N SER A 174 -5.98 24.30 -25.86
CA SER A 174 -5.67 24.07 -27.26
C SER A 174 -6.80 23.29 -27.92
N ALA A 175 -7.15 23.61 -29.14
CA ALA A 175 -8.15 22.91 -29.94
C ALA A 175 -7.64 22.73 -31.37
N SER A 176 -7.64 21.49 -31.87
CA SER A 176 -7.19 21.17 -33.24
C SER A 176 -7.72 19.78 -33.68
N GLY A 177 -7.56 19.46 -34.97
CA GLY A 177 -7.84 18.11 -35.49
C GLY A 177 -6.70 17.09 -35.27
N HIS A 178 -5.66 17.44 -34.51
CA HIS A 178 -4.51 16.57 -34.29
C HIS A 178 -4.61 15.78 -33.01
N THR A 179 -4.35 14.49 -33.06
CA THR A 179 -4.33 13.57 -31.92
C THR A 179 -3.08 13.72 -31.04
N LYS A 180 -2.12 14.54 -31.47
CA LYS A 180 -0.93 14.93 -30.72
C LYS A 180 -0.86 16.45 -30.64
N GLN A 181 -0.82 16.98 -29.44
CA GLN A 181 -0.75 18.44 -29.19
C GLN A 181 0.26 18.70 -28.08
N SER A 182 0.89 19.88 -28.09
CA SER A 182 1.80 20.33 -27.05
C SER A 182 1.32 21.68 -26.54
N LEU A 183 1.09 21.78 -25.23
CA LEU A 183 0.62 22.99 -24.57
C LEU A 183 1.70 23.52 -23.65
N SER A 184 2.02 24.83 -23.77
CA SER A 184 2.98 25.47 -22.89
C SER A 184 2.32 25.96 -21.62
N VAL A 185 2.90 25.61 -20.45
CA VAL A 185 2.48 26.09 -19.14
C VAL A 185 3.64 26.83 -18.49
N SER A 186 3.41 28.09 -18.15
CA SER A 186 4.45 28.96 -17.58
C SER A 186 4.51 28.77 -16.07
N HIS A 187 5.71 28.51 -15.54
CA HIS A 187 6.04 28.42 -14.11
C HIS A 187 5.03 27.57 -13.29
N PRO A 188 4.71 26.32 -13.68
CA PRO A 188 3.80 25.51 -12.90
C PRO A 188 4.41 25.16 -11.53
N LYS A 189 3.55 25.01 -10.51
CA LYS A 189 3.97 24.42 -9.25
C LYS A 189 4.32 22.94 -9.47
N LEU A 190 5.53 22.56 -9.09
CA LEU A 190 6.00 21.20 -9.34
C LEU A 190 5.42 20.20 -8.33
N TRP A 191 5.23 18.97 -8.79
CA TRP A 191 4.87 17.84 -7.94
C TRP A 191 6.12 17.22 -7.31
N SER A 192 6.09 16.98 -6.01
CA SER A 192 7.07 16.15 -5.29
C SER A 192 6.40 15.45 -4.11
N PRO A 193 7.06 14.50 -3.44
CA PRO A 193 6.55 13.90 -2.20
C PRO A 193 6.20 14.89 -1.09
N ASP A 194 6.90 16.03 -1.04
CA ASP A 194 6.70 17.09 -0.04
C ASP A 194 5.67 18.13 -0.49
N THR A 195 5.52 18.33 -1.80
CA THR A 195 4.62 19.33 -2.40
C THR A 195 3.87 18.70 -3.57
N PRO A 196 2.83 17.89 -3.32
CA PRO A 196 2.15 17.09 -4.35
C PRO A 196 1.13 17.92 -5.14
N ASN A 197 1.60 18.94 -5.88
CA ASN A 197 0.75 19.81 -6.68
C ASN A 197 0.23 19.08 -7.93
N LEU A 198 -1.08 19.07 -8.11
CA LEU A 198 -1.76 18.38 -9.20
C LEU A 198 -2.49 19.35 -10.12
N TYR A 199 -2.63 18.95 -11.38
CA TYR A 199 -3.33 19.66 -12.42
C TYR A 199 -4.34 18.75 -13.08
N LYS A 200 -5.51 19.30 -13.42
CA LYS A 200 -6.55 18.58 -14.15
C LYS A 200 -6.42 18.88 -15.64
N VAL A 201 -6.36 17.83 -16.46
CA VAL A 201 -6.37 17.90 -17.92
C VAL A 201 -7.69 17.33 -18.41
N CYS A 202 -8.53 18.17 -18.97
CA CYS A 202 -9.79 17.79 -19.60
C CYS A 202 -9.56 17.67 -21.13
N THR A 203 -9.80 16.48 -21.66
CA THR A 203 -9.73 16.18 -23.10
C THR A 203 -11.12 15.98 -23.64
N GLN A 204 -11.56 16.84 -24.57
CA GLN A 204 -12.86 16.78 -25.22
C GLN A 204 -12.73 16.39 -26.70
N LEU A 205 -13.63 15.53 -27.15
CA LEU A 205 -13.80 15.16 -28.54
C LEU A 205 -15.04 15.88 -29.08
N ILE A 206 -14.87 16.69 -30.12
CA ILE A 206 -15.92 17.58 -30.65
C ILE A 206 -16.23 17.22 -32.10
N VAL A 207 -17.49 16.93 -32.41
CA VAL A 207 -17.99 16.63 -33.74
C VAL A 207 -19.14 17.55 -34.08
N GLY A 208 -19.06 18.26 -35.21
CA GLY A 208 -20.09 19.22 -35.61
C GLY A 208 -20.36 20.31 -34.57
N GLY A 209 -19.35 20.74 -33.81
CA GLY A 209 -19.44 21.76 -32.78
C GLY A 209 -20.05 21.27 -31.44
N LYS A 210 -20.33 19.96 -31.32
CA LYS A 210 -20.84 19.35 -30.07
C LYS A 210 -19.76 18.46 -29.44
N VAL A 211 -19.61 18.54 -28.11
CA VAL A 211 -18.80 17.59 -27.36
C VAL A 211 -19.52 16.24 -27.37
N VAL A 212 -18.88 15.23 -27.96
CA VAL A 212 -19.38 13.86 -28.05
C VAL A 212 -18.78 12.96 -26.99
N ASP A 213 -17.57 13.29 -26.51
CA ASP A 213 -16.94 12.57 -25.39
C ASP A 213 -15.97 13.46 -24.65
N GLU A 214 -15.74 13.17 -23.35
CA GLU A 214 -14.86 13.91 -22.48
C GLU A 214 -14.18 12.98 -21.47
N VAL A 215 -12.84 13.09 -21.36
CA VAL A 215 -12.04 12.37 -20.37
C VAL A 215 -11.23 13.37 -19.55
N THR A 216 -11.21 13.17 -18.24
CA THR A 216 -10.42 13.95 -17.30
C THR A 216 -9.29 13.10 -16.72
N ASN A 217 -8.06 13.60 -16.80
CA ASN A 217 -6.89 13.02 -16.17
C ASN A 217 -6.28 14.01 -15.17
N MET A 218 -5.73 13.49 -14.07
CA MET A 218 -4.87 14.26 -13.20
C MET A 218 -3.40 14.07 -13.64
N THR A 219 -2.57 15.08 -13.47
CA THR A 219 -1.13 15.01 -13.75
C THR A 219 -0.36 15.97 -12.82
N GLY A 220 0.96 15.83 -12.78
CA GLY A 220 1.84 16.71 -12.04
C GLY A 220 3.10 17.03 -12.84
N PHE A 221 3.57 18.25 -12.77
CA PHE A 221 4.84 18.66 -13.39
C PHE A 221 5.99 18.23 -12.49
N ARG A 222 6.81 17.31 -12.95
CA ARG A 222 7.99 16.84 -12.22
C ARG A 222 9.09 16.38 -13.15
N ASN A 223 10.33 16.51 -12.69
CA ASN A 223 11.49 15.92 -13.32
C ASN A 223 12.14 14.95 -12.33
N ILE A 224 12.31 13.69 -12.72
CA ILE A 224 13.03 12.67 -11.94
C ILE A 224 14.25 12.26 -12.76
N THR A 225 15.43 12.41 -12.16
CA THR A 225 16.69 12.00 -12.75
C THR A 225 17.46 11.12 -11.77
N PHE A 226 18.21 10.18 -12.31
CA PHE A 226 19.06 9.29 -11.51
C PHE A 226 20.40 9.08 -12.22
N ASP A 227 21.44 8.98 -11.43
CA ASP A 227 22.82 8.88 -11.88
C ASP A 227 23.65 8.10 -10.84
N SER A 228 24.49 7.16 -11.30
CA SER A 228 25.30 6.33 -10.39
C SER A 228 26.32 7.11 -9.57
N GLN A 229 26.64 8.35 -9.96
CA GLN A 229 27.60 9.20 -9.26
C GLN A 229 26.91 10.23 -8.35
N LYS A 230 25.69 10.63 -8.66
CA LYS A 230 24.99 11.75 -8.01
C LYS A 230 23.75 11.30 -7.22
N GLY A 231 23.18 10.15 -7.53
CA GLY A 231 21.98 9.61 -6.89
C GLY A 231 20.68 9.97 -7.60
N LEU A 232 19.58 9.91 -6.85
CA LEU A 232 18.23 10.21 -7.31
C LEU A 232 17.87 11.67 -6.99
N PHE A 233 17.26 12.34 -7.97
CA PHE A 233 16.79 13.72 -7.83
C PHE A 233 15.33 13.83 -8.27
N VAL A 234 14.56 14.60 -7.51
CA VAL A 234 13.21 15.05 -7.87
C VAL A 234 13.25 16.57 -7.97
N ASN A 235 12.96 17.10 -9.18
CA ASN A 235 13.01 18.54 -9.47
C ASN A 235 14.36 19.19 -9.09
N GLY A 236 15.46 18.48 -9.37
CA GLY A 236 16.82 18.93 -9.06
C GLY A 236 17.22 18.84 -7.59
N LYS A 237 16.35 18.37 -6.70
CA LYS A 237 16.66 18.14 -5.28
C LYS A 237 16.98 16.66 -5.03
N PRO A 238 18.08 16.35 -4.33
CA PRO A 238 18.41 14.98 -3.99
C PRO A 238 17.36 14.38 -3.03
N ILE A 239 17.04 13.12 -3.22
CA ILE A 239 16.12 12.36 -2.38
C ILE A 239 16.64 10.95 -2.14
N LEU A 240 16.54 10.47 -0.90
CA LEU A 240 16.72 9.07 -0.55
C LEU A 240 15.35 8.42 -0.37
N LEU A 241 15.14 7.26 -0.97
CA LEU A 241 13.85 6.56 -0.85
C LEU A 241 13.80 5.80 0.48
N ASN A 242 12.96 6.30 1.38
CA ASN A 242 12.46 5.55 2.53
C ASN A 242 11.23 4.80 2.08
N GLY A 243 11.44 3.60 1.57
CA GLY A 243 10.42 2.79 0.93
C GLY A 243 9.87 1.69 1.82
N GLY A 244 8.66 1.25 1.49
CA GLY A 244 8.07 0.06 2.06
C GLY A 244 7.26 -0.72 1.04
N CYS A 245 7.31 -2.06 1.12
CA CYS A 245 6.46 -2.94 0.33
C CYS A 245 5.06 -2.98 0.92
N VAL A 246 4.04 -3.00 0.06
CA VAL A 246 2.64 -3.09 0.47
C VAL A 246 1.90 -4.11 -0.39
N HIS A 247 1.07 -4.94 0.24
CA HIS A 247 0.09 -5.76 -0.47
C HIS A 247 -1.20 -4.97 -0.75
N HIS A 248 -2.05 -5.53 -1.61
CA HIS A 248 -3.29 -4.89 -2.03
C HIS A 248 -4.39 -4.91 -0.97
N ASP A 249 -4.28 -5.76 0.06
CA ASP A 249 -5.29 -5.85 1.11
C ASP A 249 -5.32 -4.58 2.00
N ASN A 250 -6.47 -4.33 2.58
CA ASN A 250 -6.73 -3.24 3.51
C ASN A 250 -6.93 -3.75 4.94
N GLY A 251 -6.06 -4.68 5.37
CA GLY A 251 -6.08 -5.28 6.69
C GLY A 251 -7.39 -5.98 6.98
N ILE A 252 -8.13 -5.55 8.01
CA ILE A 252 -9.39 -6.16 8.42
C ILE A 252 -10.53 -6.06 7.39
N LEU A 253 -10.39 -5.23 6.37
CA LEU A 253 -11.31 -5.17 5.22
C LEU A 253 -10.95 -6.20 4.13
N GLY A 254 -9.89 -6.97 4.33
CA GLY A 254 -9.38 -7.89 3.31
C GLY A 254 -9.05 -7.17 2.01
N ALA A 255 -9.40 -7.78 0.88
CA ALA A 255 -9.13 -7.21 -0.44
C ALA A 255 -10.08 -6.07 -0.84
N CYS A 256 -11.13 -5.76 -0.07
CA CYS A 256 -12.09 -4.70 -0.44
C CYS A 256 -11.39 -3.34 -0.56
N SER A 257 -11.35 -2.83 -1.79
CA SER A 257 -10.67 -1.59 -2.16
C SER A 257 -11.65 -0.43 -2.15
N PHE A 258 -12.09 -0.01 -0.96
CA PHE A 258 -12.82 1.24 -0.79
C PHE A 258 -11.86 2.42 -0.92
N ASP A 259 -12.27 3.49 -1.59
CA ASP A 259 -11.44 4.70 -1.77
C ASP A 259 -10.93 5.25 -0.44
N ALA A 260 -11.79 5.29 0.58
CA ALA A 260 -11.42 5.74 1.92
C ALA A 260 -10.38 4.82 2.61
N ALA A 261 -10.40 3.51 2.32
CA ALA A 261 -9.41 2.58 2.85
C ALA A 261 -8.06 2.76 2.17
N GLU A 262 -8.03 2.95 0.85
CA GLU A 262 -6.81 3.26 0.10
C GLU A 262 -6.22 4.61 0.52
N ALA A 263 -7.06 5.63 0.69
CA ALA A 263 -6.66 6.94 1.20
C ALA A 263 -6.04 6.84 2.60
N ARG A 264 -6.64 6.05 3.49
CA ARG A 264 -6.11 5.79 4.83
C ARG A 264 -4.76 5.06 4.76
N LYS A 265 -4.62 4.05 3.90
CA LYS A 265 -3.35 3.32 3.71
C LYS A 265 -2.22 4.28 3.36
N VAL A 266 -2.41 5.15 2.36
CA VAL A 266 -1.41 6.14 1.94
C VAL A 266 -1.11 7.13 3.07
N ARG A 267 -2.14 7.60 3.79
CA ARG A 267 -1.97 8.51 4.94
C ARG A 267 -1.10 7.87 6.04
N LEU A 268 -1.38 6.64 6.42
CA LEU A 268 -0.62 5.91 7.45
C LEU A 268 0.85 5.74 7.03
N LEU A 269 1.12 5.47 5.76
CA LEU A 269 2.47 5.38 5.21
C LEU A 269 3.21 6.73 5.31
N LYS A 270 2.55 7.82 4.93
CA LYS A 270 3.12 9.17 5.03
C LYS A 270 3.38 9.57 6.50
N GLU A 271 2.43 9.31 7.40
CA GLU A 271 2.57 9.56 8.83
C GLU A 271 3.71 8.74 9.46
N ALA A 272 4.01 7.57 8.90
CA ALA A 272 5.14 6.73 9.30
C ALA A 272 6.49 7.16 8.70
N GLY A 273 6.52 8.23 7.89
CA GLY A 273 7.74 8.79 7.31
C GLY A 273 8.16 8.15 5.98
N PHE A 274 7.36 7.25 5.40
CA PHE A 274 7.63 6.73 4.05
C PHE A 274 7.44 7.81 2.99
N ASN A 275 8.34 7.87 2.01
CA ASN A 275 8.23 8.71 0.82
C ASN A 275 8.07 7.88 -0.47
N ALA A 276 8.18 6.55 -0.38
CA ALA A 276 8.03 5.65 -1.49
C ALA A 276 7.37 4.32 -1.07
N VAL A 277 6.69 3.67 -2.02
CA VAL A 277 6.14 2.32 -1.86
C VAL A 277 6.42 1.46 -3.07
N ARG A 278 6.47 0.14 -2.86
CA ARG A 278 6.43 -0.87 -3.91
C ARG A 278 5.16 -1.69 -3.76
N THR A 279 4.37 -1.75 -4.82
CA THR A 279 3.11 -2.51 -4.84
C THR A 279 3.37 -3.98 -5.09
N SER A 280 3.62 -4.71 -4.04
CA SER A 280 4.07 -6.12 -4.08
C SER A 280 2.88 -7.07 -4.14
N HIS A 281 2.84 -8.03 -5.01
CA HIS A 281 3.60 -8.20 -6.25
C HIS A 281 2.59 -8.18 -7.39
N ASN A 282 1.86 -7.11 -7.52
CA ASN A 282 0.73 -6.97 -8.44
C ASN A 282 0.32 -5.50 -8.62
N VAL A 283 -0.43 -5.25 -9.69
CA VAL A 283 -0.92 -3.92 -10.05
C VAL A 283 -1.89 -3.38 -8.98
N PRO A 284 -1.67 -2.16 -8.46
CA PRO A 284 -2.51 -1.55 -7.44
C PRO A 284 -3.87 -1.09 -7.95
N SER A 285 -4.76 -0.66 -7.05
CA SER A 285 -6.01 0.02 -7.42
C SER A 285 -5.74 1.43 -7.94
N GLU A 286 -6.62 1.94 -8.79
CA GLU A 286 -6.57 3.35 -9.23
C GLU A 286 -6.72 4.31 -8.04
N ALA A 287 -7.62 3.99 -7.11
CA ALA A 287 -7.81 4.78 -5.90
C ALA A 287 -6.53 4.92 -5.08
N PHE A 288 -5.72 3.84 -4.95
CA PHE A 288 -4.43 3.90 -4.29
C PHE A 288 -3.46 4.85 -4.99
N LEU A 289 -3.35 4.78 -6.32
CA LEU A 289 -2.45 5.66 -7.10
C LEU A 289 -2.91 7.12 -7.06
N HIS A 290 -4.21 7.39 -7.18
CA HIS A 290 -4.76 8.75 -7.01
C HIS A 290 -4.40 9.33 -5.64
N GLU A 291 -4.44 8.51 -4.58
CA GLU A 291 -4.07 8.96 -3.26
C GLU A 291 -2.54 9.14 -3.10
N CYS A 292 -1.72 8.30 -3.75
CA CYS A 292 -0.28 8.51 -3.83
C CYS A 292 0.06 9.82 -4.55
N ASP A 293 -0.64 10.15 -5.63
CA ASP A 293 -0.50 11.44 -6.32
C ASP A 293 -0.85 12.60 -5.41
N ARG A 294 -1.98 12.51 -4.70
CA ARG A 294 -2.54 13.58 -3.87
C ARG A 294 -1.75 13.80 -2.57
N GLN A 295 -1.24 12.74 -1.96
CA GLN A 295 -0.52 12.82 -0.68
C GLN A 295 1.00 12.83 -0.82
N GLY A 296 1.53 12.65 -2.04
CA GLY A 296 2.95 12.72 -2.32
C GLY A 296 3.71 11.46 -1.91
N LEU A 297 3.41 10.33 -2.53
CA LEU A 297 4.11 9.06 -2.30
C LEU A 297 4.63 8.51 -3.64
N LEU A 298 5.93 8.31 -3.78
CA LEU A 298 6.50 7.69 -4.97
C LEU A 298 6.14 6.21 -5.04
N VAL A 299 5.87 5.69 -6.24
CA VAL A 299 5.40 4.32 -6.44
C VAL A 299 6.28 3.57 -7.41
N ILE A 300 6.73 2.37 -7.02
CA ILE A 300 7.16 1.31 -7.92
C ILE A 300 5.92 0.48 -8.22
N ASP A 301 5.40 0.59 -9.43
CA ASP A 301 4.22 -0.14 -9.87
C ASP A 301 4.65 -1.49 -10.46
N GLU A 302 4.24 -2.59 -9.79
CA GLU A 302 4.74 -3.93 -10.08
C GLU A 302 3.67 -4.80 -10.72
N ALA A 303 4.04 -5.46 -11.83
CA ALA A 303 3.11 -6.27 -12.63
C ALA A 303 2.90 -7.69 -12.08
N PHE A 304 3.99 -8.41 -11.77
CA PHE A 304 3.97 -9.85 -11.53
C PHE A 304 4.92 -10.30 -10.42
N ASP A 305 4.52 -11.33 -9.67
CA ASP A 305 5.40 -12.02 -8.71
C ASP A 305 6.42 -12.94 -9.42
N GLY A 306 6.08 -13.49 -10.56
CA GLY A 306 6.94 -14.42 -11.32
C GLY A 306 6.53 -14.50 -12.77
N TRP A 307 7.30 -15.28 -13.58
CA TRP A 307 7.03 -15.44 -15.01
C TRP A 307 6.59 -16.86 -15.34
N ARG A 308 7.42 -17.67 -16.04
CA ARG A 308 7.04 -19.00 -16.53
C ARG A 308 7.22 -20.12 -15.50
N ASP A 309 8.28 -20.04 -14.68
CA ASP A 309 8.53 -21.05 -13.67
C ASP A 309 7.69 -20.72 -12.41
N ALA A 310 6.87 -21.67 -12.02
CA ALA A 310 5.89 -21.50 -10.95
C ALA A 310 6.55 -21.41 -9.58
N LYS A 311 6.08 -20.48 -8.73
CA LYS A 311 6.29 -20.48 -7.27
C LYS A 311 5.23 -21.31 -6.57
N ASN A 312 4.01 -21.28 -7.11
CA ASN A 312 2.87 -22.07 -6.67
C ASN A 312 2.18 -22.74 -7.86
N LYS A 313 1.50 -23.87 -7.62
CA LYS A 313 0.94 -24.74 -8.66
C LYS A 313 0.03 -24.02 -9.66
N HIS A 314 -0.71 -23.02 -9.21
CA HIS A 314 -1.74 -22.33 -9.99
C HIS A 314 -1.51 -20.81 -10.05
N ASP A 315 -0.25 -20.36 -9.87
CA ASP A 315 0.10 -18.95 -9.92
C ASP A 315 0.09 -18.38 -11.35
N TYR A 316 0.53 -17.14 -11.51
CA TYR A 316 0.51 -16.45 -12.81
C TYR A 316 1.31 -17.15 -13.91
N SER A 317 2.23 -18.04 -13.56
CA SER A 317 3.03 -18.80 -14.55
C SER A 317 2.19 -19.55 -15.57
N VAL A 318 1.01 -20.04 -15.17
CA VAL A 318 0.07 -20.74 -16.06
C VAL A 318 -0.60 -19.81 -17.09
N LEU A 319 -0.55 -18.51 -16.85
CA LEU A 319 -1.14 -17.48 -17.70
C LEU A 319 -0.08 -16.72 -18.51
N PHE A 320 1.18 -16.69 -18.03
CA PHE A 320 2.21 -15.76 -18.45
C PHE A 320 2.35 -15.67 -19.98
N ASP A 321 2.64 -16.75 -20.68
CA ASP A 321 2.93 -16.70 -22.13
C ASP A 321 1.78 -16.15 -22.97
N LYS A 322 0.53 -16.36 -22.52
CA LYS A 322 -0.67 -15.90 -23.22
C LYS A 322 -1.06 -14.47 -22.87
N TRP A 323 -0.79 -14.02 -21.63
CA TRP A 323 -1.43 -12.83 -21.08
C TRP A 323 -0.46 -11.71 -20.71
N TRP A 324 0.84 -11.96 -20.51
CA TRP A 324 1.79 -10.97 -20.01
C TRP A 324 1.75 -9.63 -20.75
N LYS A 325 1.63 -9.68 -22.09
CA LYS A 325 1.61 -8.47 -22.92
C LYS A 325 0.39 -7.61 -22.63
N ARG A 326 -0.78 -8.24 -22.56
CA ARG A 326 -2.05 -7.55 -22.28
C ARG A 326 -2.09 -7.00 -20.84
N ASP A 327 -1.53 -7.74 -19.91
CA ASP A 327 -1.49 -7.31 -18.51
C ASP A 327 -0.51 -6.15 -18.29
N ILE A 328 0.66 -6.16 -18.94
CA ILE A 328 1.56 -5.00 -18.97
C ILE A 328 0.91 -3.79 -19.66
N GLU A 329 0.20 -4.01 -20.76
CA GLU A 329 -0.54 -2.93 -21.44
C GLU A 329 -1.60 -2.32 -20.53
N ALA A 330 -2.36 -3.14 -19.83
CA ALA A 330 -3.38 -2.69 -18.87
C ALA A 330 -2.76 -1.84 -17.74
N MET A 331 -1.66 -2.30 -17.14
CA MET A 331 -0.93 -1.56 -16.12
C MET A 331 -0.40 -0.22 -16.63
N VAL A 332 0.43 -0.26 -17.66
CA VAL A 332 1.16 0.94 -18.11
C VAL A 332 0.23 1.98 -18.74
N LEU A 333 -0.73 1.57 -19.58
CA LEU A 333 -1.65 2.52 -20.24
C LEU A 333 -2.58 3.19 -19.22
N ARG A 334 -3.04 2.44 -18.20
CA ARG A 334 -3.88 2.96 -17.13
C ARG A 334 -3.10 3.96 -16.26
N ASP A 335 -1.86 3.61 -15.88
CA ASP A 335 -1.17 4.25 -14.76
C ASP A 335 -0.10 5.28 -15.18
N ARG A 336 0.27 5.37 -16.46
CA ARG A 336 1.37 6.25 -16.93
C ARG A 336 1.13 7.76 -16.75
N ASN A 337 -0.09 8.21 -16.46
CA ASN A 337 -0.38 9.62 -16.19
C ASN A 337 -0.18 10.01 -14.71
N HIS A 338 -0.01 9.03 -13.80
CA HIS A 338 0.21 9.29 -12.38
C HIS A 338 1.61 9.86 -12.12
N PRO A 339 1.74 11.08 -11.56
CA PRO A 339 3.05 11.62 -11.21
C PRO A 339 3.73 10.87 -10.08
N SER A 340 3.00 10.14 -9.24
CA SER A 340 3.54 9.29 -8.18
C SER A 340 4.31 8.09 -8.72
N VAL A 341 3.89 7.48 -9.81
CA VAL A 341 4.58 6.32 -10.42
C VAL A 341 5.93 6.79 -10.99
N PHE A 342 7.03 6.34 -10.40
CA PHE A 342 8.37 6.73 -10.85
C PHE A 342 9.13 5.61 -11.53
N CYS A 343 8.74 4.34 -11.32
CA CYS A 343 9.42 3.17 -11.83
C CYS A 343 8.41 2.04 -12.09
N TRP A 344 8.60 1.31 -13.17
CA TRP A 344 7.84 0.10 -13.53
C TRP A 344 8.62 -1.13 -13.10
N SER A 345 8.00 -2.05 -12.37
CA SER A 345 8.61 -3.33 -12.02
C SER A 345 7.96 -4.47 -12.81
N ILE A 346 8.79 -5.23 -13.52
CA ILE A 346 8.34 -6.30 -14.42
C ILE A 346 8.37 -7.70 -13.82
N GLY A 347 8.82 -7.84 -12.58
CA GLY A 347 8.82 -9.15 -11.89
C GLY A 347 9.54 -9.13 -10.57
N ASN A 348 9.22 -10.14 -9.76
CA ASN A 348 9.78 -10.37 -8.45
C ASN A 348 10.40 -11.76 -8.34
N GLU A 349 11.66 -11.86 -7.91
CA GLU A 349 12.33 -13.13 -7.55
C GLU A 349 12.03 -14.30 -8.49
N VAL A 350 12.11 -14.03 -9.80
CA VAL A 350 11.72 -15.02 -10.82
C VAL A 350 12.51 -16.32 -10.66
N ILE A 351 11.82 -17.45 -10.69
CA ILE A 351 12.43 -18.77 -10.42
C ILE A 351 13.43 -19.16 -11.50
N GLU A 352 13.12 -18.85 -12.77
CA GLU A 352 13.99 -19.11 -13.93
C GLU A 352 15.25 -18.23 -14.01
N ARG A 353 15.57 -17.47 -12.97
CA ARG A 353 16.66 -16.46 -12.94
C ARG A 353 18.04 -16.96 -13.35
N LYS A 354 18.29 -18.26 -13.31
CA LYS A 354 19.56 -18.89 -13.75
C LYS A 354 19.51 -19.45 -15.16
N LYS A 355 18.38 -19.37 -15.86
CA LYS A 355 18.22 -19.83 -17.25
C LYS A 355 18.51 -18.68 -18.21
N LEU A 356 19.18 -18.96 -19.35
CA LEU A 356 19.50 -17.92 -20.33
C LEU A 356 18.25 -17.25 -20.92
N GLU A 357 17.16 -17.97 -21.03
CA GLU A 357 15.87 -17.48 -21.54
C GLU A 357 15.30 -16.34 -20.69
N VAL A 358 15.67 -16.25 -19.41
CA VAL A 358 15.22 -15.17 -18.51
C VAL A 358 15.63 -13.79 -19.03
N ILE A 359 16.83 -13.68 -19.60
CA ILE A 359 17.35 -12.42 -20.16
C ILE A 359 16.48 -11.96 -21.33
N THR A 360 16.15 -12.88 -22.23
CA THR A 360 15.27 -12.58 -23.39
C THR A 360 13.87 -12.19 -22.91
N THR A 361 13.36 -12.84 -21.89
CA THR A 361 12.04 -12.52 -21.30
C THR A 361 12.06 -11.13 -20.67
N ALA A 362 13.03 -10.83 -19.80
CA ALA A 362 13.20 -9.51 -19.21
C ALA A 362 13.30 -8.41 -20.26
N LYS A 363 14.14 -8.63 -21.31
CA LYS A 363 14.30 -7.68 -22.40
C LYS A 363 12.97 -7.41 -23.13
N ARG A 364 12.21 -8.44 -23.46
CA ARG A 364 10.89 -8.29 -24.11
C ARG A 364 9.91 -7.50 -23.26
N LEU A 365 9.87 -7.77 -21.95
CA LEU A 365 9.01 -7.04 -21.00
C LEU A 365 9.45 -5.57 -20.92
N ALA A 366 10.74 -5.30 -20.66
CA ALA A 366 11.28 -3.94 -20.54
C ALA A 366 11.07 -3.13 -21.82
N GLU A 367 11.38 -3.69 -23.02
CA GLU A 367 11.15 -3.04 -24.29
C GLU A 367 9.66 -2.75 -24.54
N HIS A 368 8.78 -3.63 -24.07
CA HIS A 368 7.34 -3.41 -24.21
C HIS A 368 6.86 -2.27 -23.31
N VAL A 369 7.31 -2.21 -22.04
CA VAL A 369 7.04 -1.08 -21.15
C VAL A 369 7.55 0.23 -21.74
N HIS A 370 8.80 0.29 -22.20
CA HIS A 370 9.38 1.51 -22.80
C HIS A 370 8.66 1.98 -24.07
N ARG A 371 8.07 1.06 -24.87
CA ARG A 371 7.22 1.47 -26.02
C ARG A 371 5.93 2.16 -25.56
N LEU A 372 5.39 1.79 -24.40
CA LEU A 372 4.15 2.34 -23.85
C LEU A 372 4.41 3.62 -23.03
N ASP A 373 5.53 3.64 -22.32
CA ASP A 373 6.00 4.78 -21.52
C ASP A 373 7.53 4.88 -21.52
N PRO A 374 8.13 5.68 -22.43
CA PRO A 374 9.58 5.88 -22.49
C PRO A 374 10.11 6.83 -21.40
N SER A 375 9.26 7.36 -20.52
CA SER A 375 9.64 8.42 -19.57
C SER A 375 10.07 7.88 -18.19
N ARG A 376 9.83 6.61 -17.91
CA ARG A 376 10.13 6.01 -16.59
C ARG A 376 11.06 4.80 -16.73
N PRO A 377 11.93 4.60 -15.71
CA PRO A 377 12.81 3.44 -15.67
C PRO A 377 12.03 2.14 -15.43
N VAL A 378 12.67 1.03 -15.84
CA VAL A 378 12.19 -0.33 -15.58
C VAL A 378 13.13 -1.03 -14.62
N THR A 379 12.54 -1.77 -13.68
CA THR A 379 13.25 -2.62 -12.70
C THR A 379 12.62 -4.02 -12.62
N SER A 380 13.28 -4.92 -11.95
CA SER A 380 12.71 -6.10 -11.30
C SER A 380 13.49 -6.43 -10.05
N ALA A 381 12.87 -7.14 -9.11
CA ALA A 381 13.49 -7.51 -7.86
C ALA A 381 14.28 -8.82 -8.00
N LEU A 382 15.58 -8.75 -7.84
CA LEU A 382 16.51 -9.87 -7.96
C LEU A 382 16.95 -10.40 -6.59
N THR A 383 16.98 -11.71 -6.43
CA THR A 383 17.48 -12.37 -5.25
C THR A 383 18.20 -13.67 -5.60
N THR A 384 19.13 -14.07 -4.75
CA THR A 384 19.66 -15.43 -4.68
C THR A 384 20.22 -15.71 -3.29
N TRP A 385 20.14 -16.94 -2.88
CA TRP A 385 20.78 -17.46 -1.67
C TRP A 385 22.08 -18.23 -2.00
N ASP A 386 22.39 -18.33 -3.30
CA ASP A 386 23.59 -19.00 -3.80
C ASP A 386 24.81 -18.08 -3.78
N LYS A 387 26.01 -18.66 -3.89
CA LYS A 387 27.27 -17.90 -3.96
C LYS A 387 27.49 -17.21 -5.30
N ASP A 388 26.86 -17.70 -6.37
CA ASP A 388 27.07 -17.24 -7.75
C ASP A 388 26.17 -16.04 -8.09
N TRP A 389 26.40 -14.90 -7.43
CA TRP A 389 25.62 -13.69 -7.65
C TRP A 389 25.88 -13.07 -9.02
N GLU A 390 27.12 -13.07 -9.49
CA GLU A 390 27.57 -12.46 -10.74
C GLU A 390 26.91 -13.08 -11.99
N ILE A 391 26.35 -14.28 -11.87
CA ILE A 391 25.57 -14.91 -12.94
C ILE A 391 24.36 -14.05 -13.37
N PHE A 392 23.90 -13.16 -12.50
CA PHE A 392 22.78 -12.25 -12.77
C PHE A 392 23.18 -10.98 -13.50
N ASP A 393 24.46 -10.70 -13.73
CA ASP A 393 24.88 -9.47 -14.43
C ASP A 393 24.23 -9.27 -15.80
N PRO A 394 24.07 -10.30 -16.66
CA PRO A 394 23.35 -10.13 -17.92
C PRO A 394 21.86 -9.82 -17.75
N LEU A 395 21.23 -10.38 -16.70
CA LEU A 395 19.83 -10.05 -16.36
C LEU A 395 19.74 -8.64 -15.77
N ALA A 396 20.63 -8.29 -14.86
CA ALA A 396 20.70 -6.96 -14.26
C ALA A 396 20.90 -5.86 -15.33
N ALA A 397 21.71 -6.12 -16.36
CA ALA A 397 21.97 -5.18 -17.44
C ALA A 397 20.75 -4.86 -18.34
N VAL A 398 19.66 -5.59 -18.21
CA VAL A 398 18.39 -5.29 -18.90
C VAL A 398 17.64 -4.13 -18.25
N HIS A 399 17.89 -3.88 -16.96
CA HIS A 399 17.15 -2.93 -16.15
C HIS A 399 17.83 -1.56 -16.08
N ASP A 400 17.03 -0.49 -16.05
CA ASP A 400 17.54 0.88 -15.84
C ASP A 400 17.97 1.08 -14.37
N ILE A 401 17.23 0.48 -13.45
CA ILE A 401 17.52 0.42 -12.01
C ILE A 401 17.44 -1.05 -11.60
N VAL A 402 18.45 -1.54 -10.90
CA VAL A 402 18.49 -2.95 -10.48
C VAL A 402 17.93 -3.09 -9.07
N GLY A 403 16.83 -3.82 -8.94
CA GLY A 403 16.23 -4.15 -7.65
C GLY A 403 16.94 -5.31 -6.97
N TYR A 404 17.31 -5.13 -5.69
CA TYR A 404 17.93 -6.16 -4.84
C TYR A 404 16.98 -6.54 -3.72
N ASN A 405 16.58 -7.80 -3.63
CA ASN A 405 15.87 -8.32 -2.46
C ASN A 405 16.88 -8.96 -1.51
N TYR A 406 17.03 -8.35 -0.31
CA TYR A 406 17.92 -8.83 0.77
C TYR A 406 19.43 -8.92 0.41
N GLN A 407 19.86 -8.30 -0.69
CA GLN A 407 21.22 -8.43 -1.23
C GLN A 407 22.04 -7.12 -1.19
N LEU A 408 21.61 -6.10 -0.44
CA LEU A 408 22.27 -4.79 -0.43
C LEU A 408 23.74 -4.86 0.02
N HIS A 409 24.11 -5.87 0.81
CA HIS A 409 25.49 -6.13 1.22
C HIS A 409 26.46 -6.39 0.06
N ARG A 410 25.94 -6.63 -1.16
CA ARG A 410 26.74 -6.83 -2.38
C ARG A 410 26.95 -5.55 -3.20
N ALA A 411 26.26 -4.46 -2.81
CA ALA A 411 26.20 -3.25 -3.62
C ALA A 411 27.58 -2.62 -3.87
N GLU A 412 28.47 -2.61 -2.87
CA GLU A 412 29.82 -2.03 -3.00
C GLU A 412 30.67 -2.83 -3.99
N SER A 413 30.73 -4.16 -3.85
CA SER A 413 31.47 -5.03 -4.79
C SER A 413 30.90 -5.01 -6.20
N ASP A 414 29.58 -4.88 -6.32
CA ASP A 414 28.93 -4.77 -7.62
C ASP A 414 29.22 -3.42 -8.30
N HIS A 415 29.26 -2.34 -7.53
CA HIS A 415 29.61 -1.02 -8.05
C HIS A 415 31.09 -0.97 -8.51
N GLU A 416 32.01 -1.61 -7.80
CA GLU A 416 33.41 -1.75 -8.24
C GLU A 416 33.49 -2.46 -9.60
N ARG A 417 32.69 -3.51 -9.81
CA ARG A 417 32.67 -4.32 -11.04
C ARG A 417 31.87 -3.65 -12.17
N VAL A 418 30.76 -2.97 -11.85
CA VAL A 418 29.85 -2.30 -12.79
C VAL A 418 29.51 -0.89 -12.27
N PRO A 419 30.40 0.11 -12.45
CA PRO A 419 30.25 1.46 -11.86
C PRO A 419 29.03 2.25 -12.34
N SER A 420 28.44 1.87 -13.48
CA SER A 420 27.23 2.51 -14.02
C SER A 420 25.92 1.98 -13.39
N ARG A 421 25.99 0.88 -12.61
CA ARG A 421 24.80 0.25 -12.04
C ARG A 421 24.18 1.15 -10.96
N ILE A 422 22.89 1.40 -11.11
CA ILE A 422 22.05 2.04 -10.10
C ILE A 422 21.28 0.95 -9.38
N ILE A 423 21.35 0.95 -8.05
CA ILE A 423 20.83 -0.12 -7.20
C ILE A 423 19.71 0.45 -6.33
N MET A 424 18.67 -0.34 -6.15
CA MET A 424 17.58 -0.07 -5.20
C MET A 424 17.31 -1.34 -4.42
N GLN A 425 17.35 -1.30 -3.09
CA GLN A 425 16.93 -2.45 -2.29
C GLN A 425 15.41 -2.54 -2.31
N THR A 426 14.89 -3.48 -3.08
CA THR A 426 13.45 -3.65 -3.30
C THR A 426 12.75 -4.44 -2.20
N GLU A 427 13.51 -5.21 -1.40
CA GLU A 427 13.05 -5.82 -0.15
C GLU A 427 14.17 -5.91 0.86
N SER A 428 13.85 -5.60 2.13
CA SER A 428 14.80 -5.69 3.24
C SER A 428 14.15 -6.21 4.53
N TYR A 429 14.99 -6.78 5.41
CA TYR A 429 14.53 -7.18 6.74
C TYR A 429 14.31 -5.95 7.63
N PRO A 430 13.20 -5.89 8.40
CA PRO A 430 12.96 -4.78 9.32
C PRO A 430 14.11 -4.53 10.31
N ARG A 431 14.77 -5.59 10.77
CA ARG A 431 15.89 -5.52 11.71
C ARG A 431 17.13 -4.83 11.16
N ASP A 432 17.31 -4.77 9.83
CA ASP A 432 18.47 -4.21 9.16
C ASP A 432 18.34 -2.71 8.85
N ALA A 433 17.35 -2.03 9.43
CA ALA A 433 17.01 -0.64 9.13
C ALA A 433 18.21 0.32 9.16
N PHE A 434 19.06 0.26 10.22
CA PHE A 434 20.24 1.13 10.30
C PHE A 434 21.28 0.81 9.24
N ARG A 435 21.61 -0.47 9.08
CA ARG A 435 22.61 -0.93 8.11
C ARG A 435 22.26 -0.51 6.68
N ASN A 436 21.00 -0.70 6.31
CA ASN A 436 20.53 -0.35 4.97
C ASN A 436 20.49 1.16 4.77
N TRP A 437 19.95 1.90 5.75
CA TRP A 437 19.97 3.36 5.73
C TRP A 437 21.40 3.92 5.60
N ASP A 438 22.35 3.34 6.31
CA ASP A 438 23.76 3.75 6.30
C ASP A 438 24.39 3.58 4.91
N LEU A 439 24.13 2.44 4.24
CA LEU A 439 24.59 2.20 2.88
C LEU A 439 23.94 3.16 1.88
N VAL A 440 22.63 3.34 1.97
CA VAL A 440 21.89 4.29 1.12
C VAL A 440 22.39 5.73 1.29
N ASN A 441 22.68 6.12 2.52
CA ASN A 441 23.15 7.48 2.83
C ASN A 441 24.61 7.73 2.37
N LYS A 442 25.45 6.69 2.35
CA LYS A 442 26.87 6.78 1.97
C LYS A 442 27.10 6.71 0.47
N HIS A 443 26.28 5.99 -0.25
CA HIS A 443 26.55 5.63 -1.65
C HIS A 443 25.45 6.16 -2.59
N PRO A 444 25.74 7.15 -3.45
CA PRO A 444 24.73 7.74 -4.35
C PRO A 444 24.16 6.73 -5.36
N TYR A 445 24.90 5.68 -5.73
CA TYR A 445 24.40 4.63 -6.60
C TYR A 445 23.35 3.70 -5.94
N ILE A 446 23.11 3.84 -4.63
CA ILE A 446 22.04 3.15 -3.90
C ILE A 446 20.93 4.18 -3.61
N ILE A 447 19.85 4.14 -4.36
CA ILE A 447 18.84 5.22 -4.32
C ILE A 447 17.76 5.05 -3.25
N GLY A 448 17.69 3.88 -2.60
CA GLY A 448 16.72 3.64 -1.54
C GLY A 448 16.66 2.22 -1.02
N ASP A 449 15.89 2.05 0.06
CA ASP A 449 15.61 0.78 0.74
C ASP A 449 14.11 0.65 0.98
N PHE A 450 13.53 -0.51 0.62
CA PHE A 450 12.12 -0.84 0.78
C PHE A 450 11.97 -2.00 1.76
N VAL A 451 11.43 -1.72 2.94
CA VAL A 451 11.24 -2.75 3.96
C VAL A 451 10.15 -3.75 3.56
N TRP A 452 10.37 -5.02 3.83
CA TRP A 452 9.34 -6.06 3.81
C TRP A 452 8.78 -6.25 5.23
N THR A 453 7.62 -5.61 5.61
CA THR A 453 6.77 -4.73 4.80
C THR A 453 6.48 -3.41 5.52
N ALA A 454 5.84 -2.44 4.86
CA ALA A 454 5.39 -1.22 5.54
C ALA A 454 4.17 -1.48 6.44
N LEU A 455 3.25 -2.36 6.04
CA LEU A 455 2.08 -2.76 6.83
C LEU A 455 2.06 -4.28 7.01
N ASP A 456 1.55 -4.75 8.15
CA ASP A 456 1.13 -6.13 8.29
C ASP A 456 0.04 -6.46 7.27
N TYR A 457 -0.01 -7.70 6.79
CA TYR A 457 -0.93 -8.12 5.75
C TYR A 457 -1.44 -9.54 5.98
N LEU A 458 -2.52 -9.90 5.31
CA LEU A 458 -3.10 -11.23 5.36
C LEU A 458 -2.37 -12.21 4.44
N GLY A 459 -2.31 -13.47 4.86
CA GLY A 459 -1.55 -14.51 4.16
C GLY A 459 -0.05 -14.48 4.45
N GLU A 460 0.75 -15.30 3.76
CA GLU A 460 2.15 -15.61 4.12
C GLU A 460 2.31 -15.77 5.64
N SER A 461 1.38 -16.50 6.20
CA SER A 461 1.08 -16.53 7.64
C SER A 461 2.32 -16.82 8.46
N SER A 462 2.51 -15.99 9.50
CA SER A 462 3.60 -16.06 10.47
C SER A 462 4.97 -15.48 10.05
N ILE A 463 5.14 -14.94 8.85
CA ILE A 463 6.33 -14.14 8.53
C ILE A 463 6.45 -12.98 9.53
N GLY A 464 7.65 -12.77 10.06
CA GLY A 464 7.92 -11.69 11.01
C GLY A 464 7.43 -11.92 12.43
N ARG A 465 6.90 -13.11 12.75
CA ARG A 465 6.46 -13.40 14.11
C ARG A 465 7.63 -13.48 15.09
N ALA A 466 7.34 -13.06 16.32
CA ALA A 466 8.06 -13.51 17.50
C ALA A 466 7.15 -14.47 18.27
N TYR A 467 7.72 -15.53 18.84
CA TYR A 467 6.96 -16.57 19.54
C TYR A 467 7.71 -17.09 20.76
N TYR A 468 6.99 -17.82 21.63
CA TYR A 468 7.56 -18.38 22.84
C TYR A 468 7.86 -19.86 22.66
N LYS A 469 9.13 -20.24 22.88
CA LYS A 469 9.58 -21.64 22.76
C LYS A 469 8.71 -22.58 23.60
N GLY A 470 8.29 -23.70 22.98
CA GLY A 470 7.43 -24.69 23.60
C GLY A 470 5.95 -24.34 23.74
N ARG A 471 5.54 -23.10 23.40
CA ARG A 471 4.12 -22.71 23.33
C ARG A 471 3.57 -22.73 21.90
N GLU A 472 4.42 -22.45 20.94
CA GLU A 472 4.10 -22.49 19.51
C GLU A 472 5.11 -23.37 18.80
N LYS A 473 4.74 -23.91 17.63
CA LYS A 473 5.65 -24.71 16.80
C LYS A 473 6.85 -23.88 16.39
N ASP A 474 8.05 -24.43 16.55
CA ASP A 474 9.26 -23.88 15.98
C ASP A 474 9.17 -23.92 14.45
N GLY A 475 9.81 -22.97 13.78
CA GLY A 475 9.97 -22.99 12.35
C GLY A 475 9.78 -21.64 11.67
N PHE A 476 10.25 -21.65 10.47
CA PHE A 476 10.10 -20.60 9.48
C PHE A 476 8.66 -20.63 8.93
N HIS A 477 8.23 -19.61 8.19
CA HIS A 477 6.89 -19.39 7.64
C HIS A 477 6.27 -20.56 6.81
N THR A 478 6.98 -21.63 6.56
CA THR A 478 6.56 -22.74 5.66
C THR A 478 5.68 -23.78 6.31
N GLY A 479 5.42 -23.70 7.62
CA GLY A 479 4.60 -24.70 8.33
C GLY A 479 3.13 -24.32 8.43
N GLN A 480 2.28 -25.32 8.69
CA GLN A 480 0.91 -25.06 9.14
C GLN A 480 0.96 -24.50 10.56
N LEU A 481 0.96 -23.17 10.66
CA LEU A 481 1.05 -22.42 11.91
C LEU A 481 -0.29 -21.81 12.32
N TYR A 482 -1.40 -22.44 11.86
CA TYR A 482 -2.73 -22.03 12.33
C TYR A 482 -2.75 -21.90 13.86
N PRO A 483 -3.35 -20.84 14.41
CA PRO A 483 -4.24 -19.86 13.77
C PRO A 483 -3.57 -18.58 13.21
N TRP A 484 -2.22 -18.54 13.09
CA TRP A 484 -1.59 -17.39 12.44
C TRP A 484 -2.10 -17.24 10.99
N HIS A 485 -2.80 -16.14 10.68
CA HIS A 485 -3.44 -15.94 9.38
C HIS A 485 -2.87 -14.75 8.60
N GLY A 486 -1.81 -14.12 9.09
CA GLY A 486 -1.14 -13.01 8.41
C GLY A 486 0.34 -12.90 8.78
N ALA A 487 1.03 -11.97 8.12
CA ALA A 487 2.42 -11.61 8.31
C ALA A 487 2.54 -10.45 9.29
N TYR A 488 3.45 -10.56 10.24
CA TYR A 488 3.68 -9.58 11.32
C TYR A 488 5.00 -8.78 11.13
N CYS A 489 5.46 -8.68 9.89
CA CYS A 489 6.71 -8.00 9.53
C CYS A 489 6.57 -6.50 9.22
N GLY A 490 5.34 -5.98 9.21
CA GLY A 490 5.06 -4.58 8.91
C GLY A 490 5.60 -3.61 9.97
N ASP A 491 6.00 -2.43 9.55
CA ASP A 491 6.29 -1.30 10.42
C ASP A 491 5.00 -0.77 11.09
N ILE A 492 3.86 -0.97 10.44
CA ILE A 492 2.52 -0.60 10.89
C ILE A 492 1.71 -1.89 11.03
N ASP A 493 0.97 -2.05 12.13
CA ASP A 493 0.16 -3.24 12.35
C ASP A 493 -1.14 -3.24 11.54
N LEU A 494 -1.86 -4.37 11.54
CA LEU A 494 -3.09 -4.57 10.76
C LEU A 494 -4.20 -3.54 11.07
N THR A 495 -4.16 -2.88 12.21
CA THR A 495 -5.12 -1.84 12.62
C THR A 495 -4.68 -0.43 12.27
N GLY A 496 -3.44 -0.27 11.81
CA GLY A 496 -2.84 1.01 11.42
C GLY A 496 -2.01 1.68 12.51
N LEU A 497 -1.66 0.96 13.58
CA LEU A 497 -0.77 1.48 14.62
C LEU A 497 0.69 1.23 14.25
N ARG A 498 1.52 2.24 14.41
CA ARG A 498 2.96 2.15 14.21
C ARG A 498 3.61 1.27 15.28
N LYS A 499 4.47 0.35 14.86
CA LYS A 499 5.31 -0.44 15.77
C LYS A 499 6.59 0.35 16.11
N PRO A 500 7.29 0.05 17.22
CA PRO A 500 8.52 0.75 17.59
C PRO A 500 9.57 0.84 16.50
N ILE A 501 9.72 -0.20 15.68
CA ILE A 501 10.65 -0.20 14.53
C ILE A 501 10.32 0.88 13.48
N SER A 502 9.05 1.19 13.29
CA SER A 502 8.60 2.27 12.40
C SER A 502 9.10 3.64 12.85
N HIS A 503 9.08 3.93 14.14
CA HIS A 503 9.59 5.19 14.69
C HIS A 503 11.11 5.30 14.54
N TYR A 504 11.81 4.18 14.71
CA TYR A 504 13.25 4.15 14.49
C TYR A 504 13.60 4.37 13.01
N ARG A 505 12.92 3.70 12.07
CA ARG A 505 13.11 3.90 10.64
C ARG A 505 12.82 5.34 10.21
N ASP A 506 11.71 5.90 10.66
CA ASP A 506 11.36 7.30 10.41
C ASP A 506 12.49 8.25 10.88
N MET A 507 13.01 8.05 12.10
CA MET A 507 14.12 8.84 12.64
C MET A 507 15.40 8.75 11.78
N LEU A 508 15.70 7.60 11.17
CA LEU A 508 16.87 7.42 10.31
C LEU A 508 16.77 8.29 9.03
N TYR A 509 15.58 8.39 8.43
CA TYR A 509 15.37 9.14 7.19
C TYR A 509 14.91 10.59 7.42
N ASN A 510 14.29 10.86 8.57
CA ASN A 510 13.75 12.18 8.92
C ASN A 510 14.51 12.79 10.10
N PRO A 511 15.44 13.71 9.86
CA PRO A 511 16.28 14.32 10.91
C PRO A 511 15.49 15.18 11.91
N ASP A 512 14.25 15.56 11.61
CA ASP A 512 13.39 16.31 12.54
C ASP A 512 12.78 15.43 13.65
N LYS A 513 12.78 14.11 13.46
CA LYS A 513 12.40 13.12 14.48
C LYS A 513 13.61 12.80 15.32
N LYS A 514 13.64 13.25 16.58
CA LYS A 514 14.87 13.25 17.38
C LYS A 514 14.87 12.35 18.60
N LEU A 515 13.70 12.03 19.15
CA LEU A 515 13.62 11.23 20.39
C LEU A 515 12.39 10.30 20.37
N TYR A 516 12.61 9.03 20.71
CA TYR A 516 11.56 8.02 20.84
C TYR A 516 11.97 6.96 21.88
N MET A 517 11.04 6.46 22.70
CA MET A 517 11.33 5.48 23.73
C MET A 517 10.36 4.29 23.67
N ALA A 518 10.91 3.09 23.74
CA ALA A 518 10.16 1.86 23.88
C ALA A 518 10.86 0.88 24.81
N VAL A 519 10.14 -0.12 25.26
CA VAL A 519 10.61 -1.11 26.24
C VAL A 519 10.60 -2.48 25.58
N ARG A 520 11.74 -3.18 25.65
CA ARG A 520 11.92 -4.53 25.13
C ARG A 520 11.26 -5.53 26.08
N GLU A 521 10.49 -6.46 25.54
CA GLU A 521 9.93 -7.54 26.36
C GLU A 521 11.07 -8.37 26.96
N PRO A 522 11.11 -8.56 28.29
CA PRO A 522 12.15 -9.34 28.92
C PRO A 522 12.08 -10.81 28.51
N ASN A 523 13.22 -11.37 28.06
CA ASN A 523 13.27 -12.80 27.77
C ASN A 523 12.95 -13.63 29.02
N GLY A 524 11.98 -14.52 28.89
CA GLY A 524 11.46 -15.30 30.01
C GLY A 524 10.28 -14.67 30.74
N TYR A 525 9.87 -13.44 30.43
CA TYR A 525 8.68 -12.82 31.07
C TYR A 525 7.39 -13.59 30.77
N ARG A 526 7.11 -13.84 29.50
CA ARG A 526 6.01 -14.71 29.05
C ARG A 526 6.48 -16.08 28.56
N GLY A 527 7.79 -16.29 28.43
CA GLY A 527 8.47 -17.47 27.92
C GLY A 527 9.78 -17.11 27.23
N GLU A 528 10.58 -18.10 26.81
CA GLU A 528 11.78 -17.89 26.01
C GLU A 528 11.38 -17.39 24.61
N ILE A 529 11.80 -16.16 24.26
CA ILE A 529 11.43 -15.51 23.01
C ILE A 529 12.31 -16.05 21.86
N LYS A 530 11.65 -16.40 20.77
CA LYS A 530 12.25 -16.70 19.45
C LYS A 530 11.73 -15.70 18.43
N VAL A 531 12.61 -15.26 17.53
CA VAL A 531 12.29 -14.28 16.49
C VAL A 531 12.62 -14.88 15.13
N THR A 532 11.70 -14.81 14.19
CA THR A 532 11.91 -15.26 12.80
C THR A 532 12.68 -14.22 11.97
N ASP A 533 13.10 -14.57 10.75
CA ASP A 533 14.01 -13.72 9.96
C ASP A 533 13.48 -12.30 9.68
N TRP A 534 12.19 -12.16 9.38
CA TRP A 534 11.54 -10.84 9.19
C TRP A 534 11.05 -10.22 10.50
N GLY A 535 11.24 -10.90 11.63
CA GLY A 535 10.81 -10.42 12.92
C GLY A 535 11.80 -9.44 13.53
N VAL A 536 11.28 -8.65 14.46
CA VAL A 536 12.04 -7.82 15.39
C VAL A 536 11.73 -8.26 16.82
N TRP A 537 12.65 -8.00 17.73
CA TRP A 537 12.42 -8.31 19.15
C TRP A 537 11.14 -7.62 19.64
N PRO A 538 10.23 -8.33 20.35
CA PRO A 538 9.02 -7.72 20.88
C PRO A 538 9.33 -6.52 21.74
N THR A 539 8.85 -5.36 21.32
CA THR A 539 9.09 -4.07 21.95
C THR A 539 7.79 -3.29 21.98
N SER A 540 7.52 -2.51 23.00
CA SER A 540 6.27 -1.77 23.14
C SER A 540 6.46 -0.39 23.79
N GLU A 541 5.60 0.55 23.45
CA GLU A 541 5.48 1.86 24.09
C GLU A 541 4.71 1.73 25.42
N SER A 542 5.29 0.97 26.36
CA SER A 542 4.63 0.71 27.63
C SER A 542 5.64 0.55 28.76
N TRP A 543 5.33 1.13 29.91
CA TRP A 543 6.01 0.90 31.18
C TRP A 543 5.13 0.10 32.17
N THR A 544 4.37 -0.89 31.64
CA THR A 544 3.50 -1.76 32.42
C THR A 544 3.94 -3.21 32.25
N TRP A 545 4.59 -3.78 33.30
CA TRP A 545 5.17 -5.12 33.27
C TRP A 545 4.87 -5.85 34.57
N SER A 546 3.58 -6.10 34.82
CA SER A 546 3.07 -6.69 36.07
C SER A 546 3.71 -8.07 36.34
N GLY A 547 4.20 -8.27 37.56
CA GLY A 547 4.91 -9.49 37.97
C GLY A 547 6.39 -9.54 37.56
N HIS A 548 6.93 -8.43 37.07
CA HIS A 548 8.37 -8.31 36.73
C HIS A 548 9.12 -7.41 37.72
N GLU A 549 8.48 -6.99 38.80
CA GLU A 549 9.01 -6.06 39.79
C GLU A 549 10.36 -6.53 40.32
N GLY A 550 11.35 -5.60 40.36
CA GLY A 550 12.72 -5.83 40.77
C GLY A 550 13.61 -6.60 39.80
N LYS A 551 13.07 -7.14 38.69
CA LYS A 551 13.85 -7.88 37.69
C LYS A 551 14.37 -6.95 36.60
N PRO A 552 15.51 -7.30 35.96
CA PRO A 552 16.08 -6.48 34.88
C PRO A 552 15.12 -6.34 33.69
N ILE A 553 15.02 -5.11 33.16
CA ILE A 553 14.29 -4.79 31.94
C ILE A 553 15.11 -3.83 31.09
N GLU A 554 15.01 -3.97 29.78
CA GLU A 554 15.72 -3.12 28.83
C GLU A 554 14.80 -2.04 28.25
N VAL A 555 15.25 -0.78 28.34
CA VAL A 555 14.62 0.39 27.73
C VAL A 555 15.47 0.84 26.55
N GLU A 556 14.91 0.84 25.35
CA GLU A 556 15.55 1.33 24.15
C GLU A 556 15.06 2.75 23.84
N VAL A 557 16.01 3.69 23.80
CA VAL A 557 15.72 5.08 23.43
C VAL A 557 16.42 5.38 22.12
N CYS A 558 15.64 5.59 21.07
CA CYS A 558 16.15 6.08 19.80
C CYS A 558 16.35 7.59 19.89
N SER A 559 17.53 8.09 19.51
CA SER A 559 17.85 9.52 19.68
C SER A 559 18.83 10.04 18.63
N ARG A 560 18.52 11.19 18.07
CA ARG A 560 19.45 12.01 17.30
C ARG A 560 20.25 13.00 18.15
N TYR A 561 19.90 13.12 19.44
CA TYR A 561 20.75 13.82 20.40
C TYR A 561 21.98 12.96 20.74
N PRO A 562 23.14 13.56 20.98
CA PRO A 562 24.38 12.81 21.23
C PRO A 562 24.34 11.99 22.53
N ARG A 563 23.47 12.38 23.48
CA ARG A 563 23.29 11.68 24.76
C ARG A 563 21.82 11.63 25.17
N VAL A 564 21.49 10.66 25.99
CA VAL A 564 20.16 10.48 26.59
C VAL A 564 20.30 10.27 28.09
N ARG A 565 19.51 11.01 28.87
CA ARG A 565 19.29 10.76 30.31
C ARG A 565 18.00 9.97 30.49
N LEU A 566 18.06 8.91 31.28
CA LEU A 566 16.89 8.14 31.68
C LEU A 566 16.57 8.39 33.16
N PHE A 567 15.30 8.67 33.47
CA PHE A 567 14.81 8.86 34.81
C PHE A 567 13.69 7.88 35.11
N LEU A 568 13.68 7.35 36.36
CA LEU A 568 12.58 6.57 36.90
C LEU A 568 12.08 7.24 38.17
N ASN A 569 10.81 7.61 38.19
CA ASN A 569 10.18 8.32 39.30
C ASN A 569 11.01 9.53 39.75
N ASP A 570 11.40 10.38 38.79
CA ASP A 570 12.24 11.58 38.89
C ASP A 570 13.69 11.37 39.36
N SER A 571 14.10 10.13 39.64
CA SER A 571 15.50 9.80 39.94
C SER A 571 16.24 9.46 38.67
N LEU A 572 17.42 10.07 38.46
CA LEU A 572 18.30 9.74 37.36
C LEU A 572 18.79 8.29 37.46
N VAL A 573 18.53 7.49 36.44
CA VAL A 573 19.01 6.12 36.32
C VAL A 573 20.42 6.10 35.76
N ASP A 574 20.61 6.73 34.60
CA ASP A 574 21.91 6.77 33.89
C ASP A 574 21.85 7.83 32.76
N GLU A 575 23.04 8.22 32.24
CA GLU A 575 23.21 8.99 31.01
C GLU A 575 24.07 8.18 30.04
N ARG A 576 23.58 7.99 28.80
CA ARG A 576 24.24 7.18 27.76
C ARG A 576 24.39 7.91 26.45
N PRO A 577 25.47 7.63 25.67
CA PRO A 577 25.60 8.12 24.31
C PRO A 577 24.57 7.45 23.39
N ALA A 578 24.13 8.19 22.36
CA ALA A 578 23.14 7.74 21.38
C ALA A 578 23.43 8.24 19.95
N GLY A 579 24.69 8.58 19.65
CA GLY A 579 25.08 9.07 18.31
C GLY A 579 25.13 7.97 17.25
N TYR A 580 25.70 8.34 16.09
CA TYR A 580 25.84 7.45 14.93
C TYR A 580 26.54 6.10 15.28
N VAL A 581 27.61 6.12 16.10
CA VAL A 581 28.34 4.92 16.51
C VAL A 581 27.45 3.94 17.30
N GLN A 582 26.49 4.46 18.04
CA GLN A 582 25.47 3.70 18.77
C GLN A 582 24.23 3.40 17.90
N GLN A 583 24.31 3.62 16.59
CA GLN A 583 23.18 3.46 15.66
C GLN A 583 21.98 4.32 16.08
N PHE A 584 22.19 5.49 16.65
CA PHE A 584 21.16 6.38 17.23
C PHE A 584 20.30 5.72 18.30
N LYS A 585 20.86 4.82 19.11
CA LYS A 585 20.17 4.11 20.20
C LYS A 585 20.93 4.20 21.50
N ALA A 586 20.25 4.52 22.58
CA ALA A 586 20.73 4.31 23.94
C ALA A 586 19.89 3.20 24.59
N VAL A 587 20.55 2.13 25.04
CA VAL A 587 19.86 1.00 25.70
C VAL A 587 20.23 0.99 27.17
N PHE A 588 19.23 1.06 28.05
CA PHE A 588 19.37 1.06 29.50
C PHE A 588 18.83 -0.25 30.06
N THR A 589 19.57 -0.83 31.02
CA THR A 589 19.09 -1.97 31.80
C THR A 589 18.91 -1.55 33.25
N LEU A 590 17.71 -1.72 33.79
CA LEU A 590 17.38 -1.33 35.15
C LEU A 590 16.40 -2.32 35.77
N PRO A 591 16.31 -2.41 37.11
CA PRO A 591 15.25 -3.15 37.79
C PRO A 591 13.90 -2.50 37.47
N TYR A 592 12.90 -3.29 37.03
CA TYR A 592 11.55 -2.78 36.83
C TYR A 592 10.92 -2.33 38.12
N GLN A 593 10.39 -1.13 38.12
CA GLN A 593 9.57 -0.55 39.18
C GLN A 593 8.43 0.24 38.55
N ALA A 594 7.23 0.04 39.03
CA ALA A 594 6.06 0.81 38.55
C ALA A 594 6.24 2.31 38.82
N GLY A 595 5.71 3.13 37.90
CA GLY A 595 5.76 4.59 38.00
C GLY A 595 5.89 5.29 36.64
N THR A 596 6.68 6.35 36.62
CA THR A 596 6.92 7.19 35.45
C THR A 596 8.35 7.00 34.95
N LEU A 597 8.49 6.51 33.73
CA LEU A 597 9.77 6.42 33.04
C LEU A 597 9.87 7.61 32.08
N ARG A 598 10.97 8.37 32.15
CA ARG A 598 11.19 9.58 31.37
C ARG A 598 12.58 9.56 30.71
N ALA A 599 12.64 9.67 29.39
CA ALA A 599 13.89 9.84 28.68
C ALA A 599 14.00 11.27 28.15
N VAL A 600 15.22 11.83 28.26
CA VAL A 600 15.52 13.21 27.88
C VAL A 600 16.71 13.21 26.91
N GLY A 601 16.53 13.80 25.74
CA GLY A 601 17.62 14.06 24.80
C GLY A 601 18.47 15.23 25.30
N VAL A 602 19.80 15.03 25.24
CA VAL A 602 20.80 16.00 25.73
C VAL A 602 21.72 16.39 24.59
N ASP A 603 21.87 17.68 24.34
CA ASP A 603 22.73 18.21 23.28
C ASP A 603 24.24 18.13 23.64
N GLU A 604 25.10 18.62 22.74
CA GLU A 604 26.55 18.63 22.90
C GLU A 604 27.02 19.45 24.12
N ASN A 605 26.24 20.47 24.50
CA ASN A 605 26.53 21.36 25.62
C ASN A 605 26.01 20.83 26.96
N GLY A 606 25.36 19.66 26.97
CA GLY A 606 24.76 19.08 28.18
C GLY A 606 23.38 19.62 28.53
N ILE A 607 22.77 20.38 27.61
CA ILE A 607 21.45 21.01 27.81
C ILE A 607 20.35 20.03 27.41
N GLU A 608 19.38 19.86 28.29
CA GLU A 608 18.19 19.05 28.03
C GLU A 608 17.31 19.69 26.97
N GLN A 609 16.86 18.91 26.00
CA GLN A 609 16.10 19.36 24.84
C GLN A 609 14.68 18.76 24.84
N GLU A 610 14.50 17.59 24.28
CA GLU A 610 13.22 16.91 24.10
C GLU A 610 13.04 15.82 25.18
N THR A 611 11.78 15.59 25.56
CA THR A 611 11.42 14.62 26.59
C THR A 611 10.32 13.70 26.10
N VAL A 612 10.46 12.39 26.35
CA VAL A 612 9.42 11.37 26.15
C VAL A 612 9.13 10.65 27.45
N VAL A 613 7.87 10.26 27.68
CA VAL A 613 7.40 9.70 28.96
C VAL A 613 6.53 8.48 28.72
N LEU A 614 6.82 7.40 29.44
CA LEU A 614 5.94 6.24 29.57
C LEU A 614 5.51 6.10 31.03
N LYS A 615 4.26 5.66 31.25
CA LYS A 615 3.72 5.49 32.61
C LYS A 615 3.16 4.09 32.77
N THR A 616 3.32 3.54 33.98
CA THR A 616 2.65 2.31 34.34
C THR A 616 1.14 2.57 34.41
N SER A 617 0.37 1.77 33.68
CA SER A 617 -1.09 1.81 33.73
C SER A 617 -1.63 1.14 34.96
N GLY A 618 -2.77 1.64 35.44
CA GLY A 618 -3.55 1.00 36.47
C GLY A 618 -4.50 -0.09 35.94
N THR A 619 -5.48 -0.48 36.74
CA THR A 619 -6.51 -1.43 36.34
C THR A 619 -7.42 -0.83 35.27
N PRO A 620 -7.92 -1.65 34.29
CA PRO A 620 -8.89 -1.21 33.28
C PRO A 620 -10.17 -0.66 33.94
N VAL A 621 -10.66 0.51 33.49
CA VAL A 621 -11.90 1.11 34.03
C VAL A 621 -12.87 1.55 32.94
N SER A 622 -12.39 1.91 31.76
CA SER A 622 -13.26 2.45 30.69
C SER A 622 -12.71 2.19 29.30
N LEU A 623 -13.58 2.43 28.31
CA LEU A 623 -13.23 2.45 26.91
C LEU A 623 -13.04 3.89 26.43
N ARG A 624 -12.07 4.11 25.55
CA ARG A 624 -11.86 5.36 24.81
C ARG A 624 -11.99 5.08 23.32
N LEU A 625 -12.80 5.89 22.62
CA LEU A 625 -13.00 5.81 21.17
C LEU A 625 -12.42 7.05 20.51
N THR A 626 -11.58 6.83 19.48
CA THR A 626 -10.94 7.91 18.73
C THR A 626 -11.13 7.69 17.23
N THR A 627 -11.51 8.74 16.50
CA THR A 627 -11.57 8.75 15.04
C THR A 627 -11.13 10.11 14.50
N GLN A 628 -10.45 10.09 13.37
CA GLN A 628 -10.17 11.28 12.55
C GLN A 628 -11.36 11.61 11.62
N ASP A 629 -12.20 10.62 11.32
CA ASP A 629 -13.27 10.67 10.32
C ASP A 629 -14.58 11.14 10.98
N GLN A 630 -14.66 12.42 11.33
CA GLN A 630 -15.85 12.98 11.99
C GLN A 630 -17.03 13.20 11.02
N THR A 631 -16.75 13.26 9.72
CA THR A 631 -17.75 13.40 8.65
C THR A 631 -17.33 12.55 7.47
N ILE A 632 -18.24 11.71 6.98
CA ILE A 632 -18.08 10.86 5.79
C ILE A 632 -19.18 11.13 4.78
N LYS A 633 -18.95 10.81 3.51
CA LYS A 633 -19.91 10.99 2.43
C LYS A 633 -21.07 10.00 2.56
N ALA A 634 -22.29 10.47 2.32
CA ALA A 634 -23.50 9.64 2.31
C ALA A 634 -23.71 8.97 0.92
N ASP A 635 -22.74 8.21 0.46
CA ASP A 635 -22.70 7.55 -0.86
C ASP A 635 -22.88 6.02 -0.80
N GLY A 636 -22.85 5.45 0.42
CA GLY A 636 -22.93 4.00 0.64
C GLY A 636 -21.58 3.29 0.51
N GLN A 637 -20.48 4.03 0.38
CA GLN A 637 -19.13 3.53 0.16
C GLN A 637 -18.11 4.09 1.16
N ASP A 638 -18.27 5.35 1.56
CA ASP A 638 -17.29 6.04 2.39
C ASP A 638 -17.23 5.47 3.82
N LEU A 639 -16.03 5.49 4.40
CA LEU A 639 -15.71 4.79 5.63
C LEU A 639 -15.22 5.74 6.73
N ALA A 640 -15.51 5.38 7.97
CA ALA A 640 -14.85 5.94 9.15
C ALA A 640 -14.17 4.83 9.96
N PHE A 641 -12.94 5.09 10.38
CA PHE A 641 -12.13 4.18 11.18
C PHE A 641 -12.11 4.68 12.63
N VAL A 642 -12.54 3.82 13.55
CA VAL A 642 -12.61 4.14 14.98
C VAL A 642 -11.69 3.22 15.76
N ILE A 643 -10.70 3.79 16.43
CA ILE A 643 -9.81 3.06 17.34
C ILE A 643 -10.48 2.95 18.70
N ILE A 644 -10.45 1.77 19.27
CA ILE A 644 -10.96 1.46 20.60
C ILE A 644 -9.78 1.15 21.51
N GLU A 645 -9.72 1.78 22.66
CA GLU A 645 -8.68 1.55 23.66
C GLU A 645 -9.31 1.25 25.03
N VAL A 646 -8.75 0.28 25.74
CA VAL A 646 -9.04 0.00 27.13
C VAL A 646 -8.09 0.84 27.96
N VAL A 647 -8.65 1.72 28.80
CA VAL A 647 -7.85 2.67 29.58
C VAL A 647 -8.11 2.57 31.08
N ASP A 648 -7.09 2.97 31.87
CA ASP A 648 -7.16 3.12 33.29
C ASP A 648 -7.86 4.45 33.72
N LYS A 649 -7.96 4.72 35.01
CA LYS A 649 -8.56 5.96 35.56
C LYS A 649 -7.84 7.24 35.14
N ASN A 650 -6.57 7.15 34.71
CA ASN A 650 -5.75 8.28 34.26
C ASN A 650 -5.75 8.42 32.73
N GLY A 651 -6.46 7.55 32.02
CA GLY A 651 -6.49 7.53 30.55
C GLY A 651 -5.31 6.84 29.90
N ASN A 652 -4.44 6.15 30.64
CA ASN A 652 -3.36 5.34 30.07
C ASN A 652 -3.92 4.04 29.50
N VAL A 653 -3.46 3.66 28.32
CA VAL A 653 -3.83 2.36 27.72
C VAL A 653 -3.30 1.24 28.58
N VAL A 654 -4.13 0.22 28.81
CA VAL A 654 -3.76 -0.96 29.60
C VAL A 654 -3.29 -2.06 28.64
N PRO A 655 -1.98 -2.30 28.49
CA PRO A 655 -1.45 -3.18 27.45
C PRO A 655 -1.73 -4.67 27.68
N ASP A 656 -2.01 -5.06 28.91
CA ASP A 656 -2.37 -6.44 29.28
C ASP A 656 -3.89 -6.70 29.22
N ALA A 657 -4.69 -5.67 28.87
CA ALA A 657 -6.12 -5.85 28.73
C ALA A 657 -6.43 -6.79 27.56
N ALA A 658 -7.27 -7.78 27.86
CA ALA A 658 -7.76 -8.79 26.94
C ALA A 658 -9.29 -8.89 26.97
N ASN A 659 -9.94 -7.77 27.24
CA ASN A 659 -11.38 -7.66 27.35
C ASN A 659 -12.05 -7.97 26.01
N GLU A 660 -13.21 -8.63 26.05
CA GLU A 660 -14.10 -8.73 24.91
C GLU A 660 -14.95 -7.45 24.82
N VAL A 661 -14.99 -6.84 23.65
CA VAL A 661 -15.76 -5.61 23.35
C VAL A 661 -16.84 -5.93 22.33
N GLU A 662 -18.04 -5.42 22.57
CA GLU A 662 -19.22 -5.55 21.71
C GLU A 662 -19.53 -4.21 21.04
N PHE A 663 -19.75 -4.25 19.72
CA PHE A 663 -20.00 -3.09 18.87
C PHE A 663 -21.47 -3.02 18.48
N SER A 664 -22.08 -1.84 18.59
CA SER A 664 -23.42 -1.58 18.09
C SER A 664 -23.48 -0.25 17.34
N VAL A 665 -24.07 -0.27 16.16
CA VAL A 665 -24.20 0.90 15.28
C VAL A 665 -25.67 1.24 15.09
N ARG A 666 -26.00 2.54 15.14
CA ARG A 666 -27.35 3.07 14.87
C ARG A 666 -27.25 4.33 14.03
N GLY A 667 -28.26 4.55 13.19
CA GLY A 667 -28.38 5.72 12.32
C GLY A 667 -28.04 5.45 10.86
N THR A 668 -27.37 6.39 10.21
CA THR A 668 -27.11 6.40 8.75
C THR A 668 -25.82 5.71 8.33
N GLY A 669 -25.42 4.65 9.05
CA GLY A 669 -24.26 3.80 8.73
C GLY A 669 -24.42 2.40 9.27
N MET A 670 -23.49 1.52 8.88
CA MET A 670 -23.41 0.13 9.31
C MET A 670 -22.00 -0.24 9.78
N LEU A 671 -21.91 -1.26 10.63
CA LEU A 671 -20.63 -1.85 11.01
C LEU A 671 -20.12 -2.69 9.82
N GLU A 672 -19.02 -2.27 9.22
CA GLU A 672 -18.41 -2.95 8.07
C GLU A 672 -17.42 -4.02 8.53
N ALA A 673 -16.56 -3.67 9.47
CA ALA A 673 -15.57 -4.59 10.00
C ALA A 673 -15.18 -4.24 11.44
N THR A 674 -14.69 -5.25 12.17
CA THR A 674 -14.03 -5.12 13.47
C THR A 674 -12.77 -5.96 13.50
N GLY A 675 -11.73 -5.53 14.20
CA GLY A 675 -10.50 -6.30 14.31
C GLY A 675 -9.62 -5.85 15.46
N SER A 676 -8.58 -6.61 15.68
CA SER A 676 -7.42 -6.24 16.46
C SER A 676 -6.16 -6.58 15.67
N ALA A 677 -4.98 -6.22 16.19
CA ALA A 677 -3.72 -6.61 15.55
C ALA A 677 -3.26 -8.03 15.93
N ASP A 678 -4.11 -8.83 16.56
CA ASP A 678 -3.84 -10.24 16.86
C ASP A 678 -4.11 -11.10 15.61
N LEU A 679 -3.06 -11.45 14.90
CA LEU A 679 -3.11 -12.32 13.72
C LEU A 679 -3.41 -13.80 14.05
N LYS A 680 -3.85 -14.10 15.27
CA LYS A 680 -4.32 -15.42 15.74
C LYS A 680 -5.79 -15.41 16.14
N ASP A 681 -6.49 -14.29 15.97
CA ASP A 681 -7.93 -14.21 16.26
C ASP A 681 -8.71 -14.91 15.12
N GLU A 682 -9.36 -16.01 15.43
CA GLU A 682 -10.03 -16.89 14.47
C GLU A 682 -11.42 -16.40 14.02
N LYS A 683 -11.95 -15.33 14.68
CA LYS A 683 -13.27 -14.80 14.32
C LYS A 683 -13.22 -13.98 13.03
N SER A 684 -14.25 -14.11 12.22
CA SER A 684 -14.50 -13.25 11.05
C SER A 684 -14.35 -11.76 11.39
N TYR A 685 -13.79 -10.99 10.48
CA TYR A 685 -13.69 -9.52 10.64
C TYR A 685 -15.05 -8.80 10.57
N THR A 686 -16.13 -9.47 10.22
CA THR A 686 -17.49 -8.91 10.28
C THR A 686 -18.19 -9.17 11.62
N ALA A 687 -17.57 -9.93 12.53
CA ALA A 687 -18.15 -10.23 13.84
C ALA A 687 -18.32 -8.95 14.69
N PRO A 688 -19.49 -8.75 15.33
CA PRO A 688 -19.74 -7.56 16.13
C PRO A 688 -19.12 -7.62 17.54
N ILE A 689 -18.32 -8.66 17.81
CA ILE A 689 -17.65 -8.87 19.10
C ILE A 689 -16.18 -9.19 18.80
N ARG A 690 -15.27 -8.50 19.50
CA ARG A 690 -13.83 -8.64 19.32
C ARG A 690 -13.09 -8.63 20.65
N LYS A 691 -12.12 -9.51 20.80
CA LYS A 691 -11.16 -9.43 21.89
C LYS A 691 -10.13 -8.34 21.57
N VAL A 692 -9.91 -7.40 22.51
CA VAL A 692 -8.83 -6.43 22.33
C VAL A 692 -7.48 -7.13 22.43
N TRP A 693 -6.51 -6.62 21.69
CA TRP A 693 -5.12 -7.08 21.73
C TRP A 693 -4.20 -5.93 22.13
N LYS A 694 -3.38 -6.16 23.14
CA LYS A 694 -2.59 -5.09 23.79
C LYS A 694 -3.45 -3.85 24.16
N GLY A 695 -4.65 -4.11 24.64
CA GLY A 695 -5.60 -3.07 25.06
C GLY A 695 -6.30 -2.32 23.92
N ARG A 696 -6.20 -2.77 22.67
CA ARG A 696 -6.72 -2.06 21.48
C ARG A 696 -7.52 -2.93 20.54
N ALA A 697 -8.46 -2.31 19.84
CA ALA A 697 -9.22 -2.85 18.72
C ALA A 697 -9.57 -1.72 17.74
N ILE A 698 -10.13 -2.07 16.58
CA ILE A 698 -10.61 -1.13 15.58
C ILE A 698 -12.01 -1.54 15.09
N ALA A 699 -12.84 -0.56 14.76
CA ALA A 699 -14.10 -0.73 14.05
C ALA A 699 -14.10 0.13 12.78
N VAL A 700 -14.64 -0.40 11.70
CA VAL A 700 -14.87 0.34 10.45
C VAL A 700 -16.38 0.52 10.27
N ILE A 701 -16.78 1.76 10.07
CA ILE A 701 -18.17 2.15 9.85
C ILE A 701 -18.33 2.60 8.41
N ARG A 702 -19.25 1.97 7.67
CA ARG A 702 -19.61 2.37 6.30
C ARG A 702 -20.86 3.22 6.31
N SER A 703 -20.86 4.28 5.51
CA SER A 703 -22.04 5.13 5.33
C SER A 703 -23.17 4.41 4.58
N THR A 704 -24.41 4.87 4.78
CA THR A 704 -25.51 4.61 3.86
C THR A 704 -25.66 5.77 2.89
N LYS A 705 -26.64 5.70 1.96
CA LYS A 705 -26.94 6.81 1.03
C LYS A 705 -27.78 7.93 1.68
N GLN A 706 -27.86 7.99 3.00
CA GLN A 706 -28.70 8.94 3.73
C GLN A 706 -27.84 9.93 4.52
N ASN A 707 -28.17 11.20 4.45
CA ASN A 707 -27.63 12.23 5.33
C ASN A 707 -28.09 12.01 6.77
N GLY A 708 -27.19 12.27 7.74
CA GLY A 708 -27.58 12.14 9.14
C GLY A 708 -26.41 11.96 10.08
N LYS A 709 -26.60 11.10 11.07
CA LYS A 709 -25.59 10.76 12.07
C LYS A 709 -25.54 9.26 12.27
N VAL A 710 -24.35 8.74 12.38
CA VAL A 710 -24.06 7.37 12.82
C VAL A 710 -23.56 7.43 14.25
N LYS A 711 -24.14 6.64 15.15
CA LYS A 711 -23.64 6.45 16.51
C LYS A 711 -23.07 5.05 16.63
N LEU A 712 -21.76 4.96 16.82
CA LEU A 712 -21.10 3.74 17.28
C LEU A 712 -21.10 3.76 18.81
N LYS A 713 -21.57 2.69 19.44
CA LYS A 713 -21.43 2.41 20.88
C LYS A 713 -20.62 1.14 21.04
N VAL A 714 -19.65 1.16 21.96
CA VAL A 714 -18.84 0.01 22.32
C VAL A 714 -18.97 -0.23 23.83
N ALA A 715 -19.19 -1.49 24.19
CA ALA A 715 -19.36 -1.92 25.57
C ALA A 715 -18.47 -3.13 25.89
N SER A 716 -18.09 -3.29 27.13
CA SER A 716 -17.36 -4.45 27.64
C SER A 716 -17.74 -4.71 29.09
N LYS A 717 -17.76 -5.97 29.49
CA LYS A 717 -18.09 -6.34 30.87
C LYS A 717 -17.07 -5.74 31.83
N GLY A 718 -17.57 -5.02 32.85
CA GLY A 718 -16.75 -4.42 33.90
C GLY A 718 -16.08 -3.10 33.53
N LEU A 719 -16.31 -2.56 32.32
CA LEU A 719 -15.80 -1.27 31.89
C LEU A 719 -16.93 -0.28 31.60
N SER A 720 -16.67 1.00 31.81
CA SER A 720 -17.59 2.05 31.38
C SER A 720 -17.65 2.06 29.84
N PRO A 721 -18.86 1.97 29.22
CA PRO A 721 -19.01 1.99 27.79
C PRO A 721 -18.70 3.37 27.20
N ALA A 722 -18.31 3.39 25.91
CA ALA A 722 -18.08 4.63 25.19
C ALA A 722 -18.87 4.71 23.88
N SER A 723 -19.05 5.91 23.35
CA SER A 723 -19.68 6.10 22.05
C SER A 723 -19.10 7.30 21.31
N VAL A 724 -19.12 7.21 19.98
CA VAL A 724 -18.75 8.30 19.07
C VAL A 724 -19.85 8.54 18.05
N ILE A 725 -20.01 9.78 17.62
CA ILE A 725 -20.96 10.19 16.58
C ILE A 725 -20.20 10.68 15.35
N ILE A 726 -20.52 10.10 14.21
CA ILE A 726 -19.98 10.45 12.90
C ILE A 726 -21.10 11.04 12.07
N LYS A 727 -20.86 12.12 11.34
CA LYS A 727 -21.84 12.74 10.44
C LYS A 727 -21.76 12.12 9.06
N THR A 728 -22.91 11.89 8.41
CA THR A 728 -22.99 11.51 7.00
C THR A 728 -23.59 12.66 6.20
N LYS A 729 -22.90 13.08 5.13
CA LYS A 729 -23.33 14.20 4.27
C LYS A 729 -23.16 13.81 2.79
N ARG A 730 -24.08 14.26 1.92
CA ARG A 730 -23.94 14.21 0.47
C ARG A 730 -22.95 15.23 -0.04
#